data_0df68add2228c1d7b44886a8bc48ae69
#
_entry.id   0df68add2228c1d7b44886a8bc48ae69
#
_cell.length_a   1.000
_cell.length_b   1.000
_cell.length_c   1.000
_cell.angle_alpha   90.00
_cell.angle_beta   90.00
_cell.angle_gamma   90.00
#
_symmetry.space_group_name_H-M   'P 1'
#
loop_
_entity.id
_entity.type
_entity.pdbx_description
1 polymer ?
#
loop_
_entity_poly.entity_id
_entity_poly.type
_entity_poly.pdbx_seq_one_letter_code
_entity_poly.pdbx_strand_id
1 'polypeptide(L)'
;MGNTPFSPIALVGSIALLLAYLLAAWCVAAGIAGNAHKSRRLVTSAVYGLYGFGALIALASALLIYGFVTHDFTIKYVAAVSDVNMSTWYKVTAFWGGLDGSLLFWVLVLALFSVVAILVNHKKHRDMMGYVVATIMVVQVFFLSLLIFTKNPFSTYLTTPPADGQGLNPLLQNYWMVIHPPSLYVGFVAATIPFAFGIGALASGRLDDVWIGSVRVWMLICFGFLSLGLILGGRWAYEELGWGGYWAWDPVENAGFMPWFTATAFLHSAIIQEQRGMMKMWNLVMVVLTFFLTIFGTFMTRSGAVQSVHAFGEDNVLALQFIVFMALILIVSIGLIVYRANKLSAKMQFESFYSREFAFLLNNWILLACAFFVLFATMFPTITEALDGSRVSVGIPFFNKWMTPLGLVLVFLAGAAPLLAWRKTTRERLIGQFMFPLCAMAVTVTALAIFFPQTRTTTAIFAETVALPVSLVNFGLCAFGAASIAQEFWRGTAVRRRQTGSDPVTSLIGLMISKRRKYGGYVVHLGVIVMFVGFAGKAYDREVDRTLQRPAIWVGLDESRTREERARFALDYLDLDDQTAEKIASGKLDPRRNSRDGTFNFPVPPMKARQPDWPTSAFVFGDYTFVFENLILTSDDLKTSVTAQMSIWIADDREKELDTARRKLDAAESEDEAKRDQAGIAALKVQIDELRKSLKADPISLVNLGDVYPAKWNYKKGQEPTSEVAIKVRIHEDVYSVLTGYDTDSGMANFRVFVNPLISWVWIGFLILGLGTLICLIPQSVVDGLTTRKGRLGNAGNAAILLLVAGALLAMTASTASAAAEHVAPGQGMGDTSQGWASMARPRNDLESKAMKELLCVCGCAGHQSIFDCKCKSAHDMRLVVMDFLSQKDRNGKAVFDLATADGRDQAYDAVLASFVTEYGGEHVLATPRNKMSWLLPTVAAVGGLGLLIVAGRRWIGRGKATTVAATPPASTVEDDQYAEKLDDALADED
;
A
#
# COMPACT_ATOMS: atom_id res chain seq x y z
N MET A 1 12.46 -35.65 -39.45
CA MET A 1 11.57 -34.61 -39.00
C MET A 1 11.15 -35.00 -37.58
N GLY A 2 11.77 -34.39 -36.57
CA GLY A 2 11.40 -34.64 -35.17
C GLY A 2 9.95 -34.18 -34.93
N ASN A 3 9.16 -34.99 -34.23
CA ASN A 3 7.80 -34.62 -33.84
C ASN A 3 7.84 -33.29 -33.08
N THR A 4 7.35 -32.22 -33.70
CA THR A 4 7.09 -30.96 -32.98
C THR A 4 6.15 -31.27 -31.83
N PRO A 5 6.44 -30.88 -30.59
CA PRO A 5 5.59 -31.19 -29.44
C PRO A 5 4.22 -30.54 -29.65
N PHE A 6 3.18 -31.35 -29.69
CA PHE A 6 1.80 -30.92 -29.94
C PHE A 6 1.07 -30.81 -28.59
N SER A 7 0.58 -29.61 -28.26
CA SER A 7 -0.31 -29.39 -27.11
C SER A 7 -1.75 -29.14 -27.58
N PRO A 8 -2.67 -30.07 -27.33
CA PRO A 8 -4.10 -29.82 -27.59
C PRO A 8 -4.64 -28.64 -26.82
N ILE A 9 -4.14 -28.39 -25.58
CA ILE A 9 -4.51 -27.27 -24.72
C ILE A 9 -4.16 -25.96 -25.42
N ALA A 10 -2.93 -25.83 -25.91
CA ALA A 10 -2.46 -24.64 -26.61
C ALA A 10 -3.26 -24.36 -27.90
N LEU A 11 -3.58 -25.39 -28.67
CA LEU A 11 -4.37 -25.24 -29.89
C LEU A 11 -5.78 -24.75 -29.59
N VAL A 12 -6.50 -25.45 -28.69
CA VAL A 12 -7.89 -25.08 -28.35
C VAL A 12 -7.94 -23.72 -27.70
N GLY A 13 -6.98 -23.39 -26.82
CA GLY A 13 -6.86 -22.07 -26.17
C GLY A 13 -6.65 -20.95 -27.20
N SER A 14 -5.73 -21.12 -28.15
CA SER A 14 -5.50 -20.15 -29.23
C SER A 14 -6.72 -19.97 -30.14
N ILE A 15 -7.43 -21.05 -30.48
CA ILE A 15 -8.68 -20.98 -31.26
C ILE A 15 -9.76 -20.24 -30.49
N ALA A 16 -9.89 -20.49 -29.17
CA ALA A 16 -10.87 -19.81 -28.33
C ALA A 16 -10.61 -18.30 -28.29
N LEU A 17 -9.33 -17.85 -28.17
CA LEU A 17 -8.96 -16.43 -28.22
C LEU A 17 -9.28 -15.81 -29.59
N LEU A 18 -8.99 -16.51 -30.71
CA LEU A 18 -9.28 -16.01 -32.04
C LEU A 18 -10.79 -15.87 -32.29
N LEU A 19 -11.57 -16.85 -31.89
CA LEU A 19 -13.03 -16.80 -32.00
C LEU A 19 -13.61 -15.70 -31.13
N ALA A 20 -13.08 -15.52 -29.91
CA ALA A 20 -13.46 -14.42 -29.03
C ALA A 20 -13.16 -13.04 -29.65
N TYR A 21 -12.00 -12.90 -30.34
CA TYR A 21 -11.62 -11.67 -31.02
C TYR A 21 -12.60 -11.33 -32.17
N LEU A 22 -12.93 -12.30 -33.00
CA LEU A 22 -13.89 -12.13 -34.11
C LEU A 22 -15.28 -11.81 -33.60
N LEU A 23 -15.70 -12.45 -32.50
CA LEU A 23 -16.99 -12.22 -31.88
C LEU A 23 -17.06 -10.84 -31.21
N ALA A 24 -15.98 -10.39 -30.58
CA ALA A 24 -15.87 -9.03 -30.03
C ALA A 24 -15.96 -7.97 -31.13
N ALA A 25 -15.25 -8.16 -32.26
CA ALA A 25 -15.35 -7.29 -33.42
C ALA A 25 -16.77 -7.23 -33.99
N TRP A 26 -17.46 -8.39 -34.09
CA TRP A 26 -18.87 -8.43 -34.44
C TRP A 26 -19.75 -7.62 -33.47
N CYS A 27 -19.55 -7.77 -32.17
CA CYS A 27 -20.31 -7.04 -31.14
C CYS A 27 -20.11 -5.51 -31.25
N VAL A 28 -18.91 -5.04 -31.60
CA VAL A 28 -18.64 -3.63 -31.89
C VAL A 28 -19.48 -3.16 -33.07
N ALA A 29 -19.37 -3.84 -34.20
CA ALA A 29 -20.10 -3.47 -35.43
C ALA A 29 -21.62 -3.51 -35.24
N ALA A 30 -22.14 -4.64 -34.70
CA ALA A 30 -23.55 -4.84 -34.46
C ALA A 30 -24.10 -3.87 -33.40
N GLY A 31 -23.35 -3.54 -32.37
CA GLY A 31 -23.73 -2.59 -31.32
C GLY A 31 -23.87 -1.17 -31.87
N ILE A 32 -22.89 -0.68 -32.61
CA ILE A 32 -22.90 0.66 -33.24
C ILE A 32 -24.02 0.73 -34.29
N ALA A 33 -24.06 -0.18 -35.24
CA ALA A 33 -25.07 -0.18 -36.32
C ALA A 33 -26.47 -0.37 -35.73
N GLY A 34 -26.63 -1.26 -34.75
CA GLY A 34 -27.92 -1.51 -34.10
C GLY A 34 -28.49 -0.30 -33.42
N ASN A 35 -27.68 0.49 -32.71
CA ASN A 35 -28.13 1.72 -32.06
C ASN A 35 -28.34 2.86 -33.10
N ALA A 36 -27.43 3.01 -34.08
CA ALA A 36 -27.54 4.04 -35.12
C ALA A 36 -28.81 3.86 -35.98
N HIS A 37 -29.10 2.61 -36.37
CA HIS A 37 -30.30 2.29 -37.17
C HIS A 37 -31.51 1.88 -36.34
N LYS A 38 -31.48 2.02 -35.01
CA LYS A 38 -32.55 1.65 -34.06
C LYS A 38 -33.01 0.17 -34.22
N SER A 39 -32.11 -0.71 -34.67
CA SER A 39 -32.38 -2.13 -34.89
C SER A 39 -32.22 -2.93 -33.61
N ARG A 40 -33.36 -3.35 -33.03
CA ARG A 40 -33.35 -4.22 -31.84
C ARG A 40 -32.66 -5.56 -32.09
N ARG A 41 -32.79 -6.14 -33.30
CA ARG A 41 -32.15 -7.41 -33.64
C ARG A 41 -30.63 -7.33 -33.56
N LEU A 42 -30.02 -6.27 -34.10
CA LEU A 42 -28.59 -6.09 -34.06
C LEU A 42 -28.07 -5.82 -32.62
N VAL A 43 -28.75 -4.99 -31.84
CA VAL A 43 -28.39 -4.77 -30.43
C VAL A 43 -28.51 -6.07 -29.63
N THR A 44 -29.57 -6.84 -29.83
CA THR A 44 -29.74 -8.15 -29.16
C THR A 44 -28.64 -9.13 -29.60
N SER A 45 -28.27 -9.17 -30.89
CA SER A 45 -27.16 -9.98 -31.37
C SER A 45 -25.83 -9.60 -30.70
N ALA A 46 -25.54 -8.30 -30.55
CA ALA A 46 -24.35 -7.83 -29.84
C ALA A 46 -24.35 -8.25 -28.34
N VAL A 47 -25.52 -8.20 -27.68
CA VAL A 47 -25.66 -8.63 -26.28
C VAL A 47 -25.39 -10.14 -26.14
N TYR A 48 -26.00 -11.00 -27.00
CA TYR A 48 -25.74 -12.43 -26.96
C TYR A 48 -24.29 -12.76 -27.38
N GLY A 49 -23.72 -12.00 -28.32
CA GLY A 49 -22.32 -12.11 -28.69
C GLY A 49 -21.40 -11.85 -27.50
N LEU A 50 -21.70 -10.85 -26.66
CA LEU A 50 -20.96 -10.60 -25.43
C LEU A 50 -21.02 -11.78 -24.45
N TYR A 51 -22.14 -12.47 -24.33
CA TYR A 51 -22.23 -13.67 -23.49
C TYR A 51 -21.42 -14.82 -24.04
N GLY A 52 -21.47 -15.05 -25.38
CA GLY A 52 -20.64 -16.05 -26.05
C GLY A 52 -19.14 -15.73 -25.93
N PHE A 53 -18.78 -14.45 -26.05
CA PHE A 53 -17.44 -13.95 -25.79
C PHE A 53 -16.97 -14.30 -24.37
N GLY A 54 -17.78 -14.02 -23.35
CA GLY A 54 -17.48 -14.36 -21.97
C GLY A 54 -17.22 -15.85 -21.75
N ALA A 55 -18.01 -16.70 -22.41
CA ALA A 55 -17.82 -18.16 -22.35
C ALA A 55 -16.51 -18.61 -22.98
N LEU A 56 -16.13 -18.04 -24.15
CA LEU A 56 -14.86 -18.36 -24.83
C LEU A 56 -13.64 -17.94 -24.00
N ILE A 57 -13.68 -16.76 -23.37
CA ILE A 57 -12.59 -16.28 -22.51
C ILE A 57 -12.49 -17.12 -21.25
N ALA A 58 -13.62 -17.51 -20.64
CA ALA A 58 -13.62 -18.41 -19.50
C ALA A 58 -13.02 -19.77 -19.85
N LEU A 59 -13.34 -20.31 -21.05
CA LEU A 59 -12.74 -21.55 -21.57
C LEU A 59 -11.22 -21.41 -21.74
N ALA A 60 -10.75 -20.35 -22.42
CA ALA A 60 -9.32 -20.11 -22.61
C ALA A 60 -8.57 -20.02 -21.28
N SER A 61 -9.13 -19.27 -20.31
CA SER A 61 -8.55 -19.14 -18.99
C SER A 61 -8.49 -20.47 -18.23
N ALA A 62 -9.56 -21.25 -18.27
CA ALA A 62 -9.60 -22.57 -17.65
C ALA A 62 -8.58 -23.54 -18.26
N LEU A 63 -8.40 -23.50 -19.60
CA LEU A 63 -7.41 -24.31 -20.29
C LEU A 63 -5.98 -23.94 -19.89
N LEU A 64 -5.68 -22.65 -19.74
CA LEU A 64 -4.35 -22.23 -19.30
C LEU A 64 -4.07 -22.66 -17.85
N ILE A 65 -5.04 -22.49 -16.93
CA ILE A 65 -4.94 -22.99 -15.56
C ILE A 65 -4.74 -24.51 -15.54
N TYR A 66 -5.48 -25.24 -16.40
CA TYR A 66 -5.30 -26.69 -16.54
C TYR A 66 -3.89 -27.04 -17.01
N GLY A 67 -3.32 -26.29 -17.96
CA GLY A 67 -1.93 -26.45 -18.41
C GLY A 67 -0.92 -26.28 -17.26
N PHE A 68 -1.14 -25.34 -16.35
CA PHE A 68 -0.31 -25.16 -15.13
C PHE A 68 -0.41 -26.35 -14.19
N VAL A 69 -1.62 -26.82 -13.91
CA VAL A 69 -1.85 -27.92 -12.97
C VAL A 69 -1.29 -29.24 -13.50
N THR A 70 -1.34 -29.46 -14.83
CA THR A 70 -0.86 -30.68 -15.50
C THR A 70 0.60 -30.59 -15.95
N HIS A 71 1.30 -29.48 -15.70
CA HIS A 71 2.70 -29.26 -16.09
C HIS A 71 2.92 -29.38 -17.60
N ASP A 72 2.03 -28.81 -18.40
CA ASP A 72 2.20 -28.79 -19.86
C ASP A 72 3.30 -27.80 -20.27
N PHE A 73 4.57 -28.19 -20.05
CA PHE A 73 5.74 -27.36 -20.38
C PHE A 73 5.99 -27.25 -21.91
N THR A 74 5.13 -27.81 -22.72
CA THR A 74 5.13 -27.49 -24.17
C THR A 74 4.68 -26.06 -24.41
N ILE A 75 3.86 -25.48 -23.45
CA ILE A 75 3.43 -24.10 -23.46
C ILE A 75 4.53 -23.26 -22.81
N LYS A 76 5.09 -22.31 -23.58
CA LYS A 76 6.21 -21.46 -23.11
C LYS A 76 5.89 -20.70 -21.82
N TYR A 77 4.68 -20.16 -21.71
CA TYR A 77 4.26 -19.41 -20.55
C TYR A 77 4.20 -20.30 -19.30
N VAL A 78 3.69 -21.52 -19.41
CA VAL A 78 3.65 -22.48 -18.30
C VAL A 78 5.06 -22.84 -17.82
N ALA A 79 5.97 -23.10 -18.76
CA ALA A 79 7.37 -23.39 -18.43
C ALA A 79 8.14 -22.21 -17.83
N ALA A 80 7.78 -20.97 -18.20
CA ALA A 80 8.46 -19.78 -17.71
C ALA A 80 8.11 -19.39 -16.27
N VAL A 81 6.88 -19.70 -15.78
CA VAL A 81 6.38 -19.18 -14.49
C VAL A 81 5.87 -20.27 -13.54
N SER A 82 6.14 -21.55 -13.82
CA SER A 82 5.82 -22.65 -12.90
C SER A 82 6.88 -23.74 -12.96
N ASP A 83 6.85 -24.64 -12.00
CA ASP A 83 7.69 -25.86 -11.96
C ASP A 83 6.94 -27.02 -11.30
N VAL A 84 7.55 -28.21 -11.36
CA VAL A 84 6.95 -29.45 -10.85
C VAL A 84 6.75 -29.40 -9.34
N ASN A 85 7.71 -28.84 -8.58
CA ASN A 85 7.72 -28.85 -7.11
C ASN A 85 6.85 -27.75 -6.50
N MET A 86 6.40 -26.80 -7.30
CA MET A 86 5.57 -25.68 -6.85
C MET A 86 4.21 -26.17 -6.33
N SER A 87 3.73 -25.61 -5.20
CA SER A 87 2.42 -25.96 -4.66
C SER A 87 1.29 -25.62 -5.62
N THR A 88 0.18 -26.37 -5.56
CA THR A 88 -0.99 -26.16 -6.44
C THR A 88 -1.54 -24.72 -6.34
N TRP A 89 -1.51 -24.12 -5.15
CA TRP A 89 -1.89 -22.73 -4.95
C TRP A 89 -1.09 -21.79 -5.83
N TYR A 90 0.25 -21.91 -5.80
CA TYR A 90 1.12 -21.08 -6.60
C TYR A 90 1.06 -21.41 -8.10
N LYS A 91 0.75 -22.64 -8.48
CA LYS A 91 0.47 -22.99 -9.89
C LYS A 91 -0.76 -22.25 -10.43
N VAL A 92 -1.83 -22.11 -9.61
CA VAL A 92 -2.99 -21.28 -9.97
C VAL A 92 -2.61 -19.80 -10.01
N THR A 93 -1.80 -19.35 -9.04
CA THR A 93 -1.31 -17.96 -8.98
C THR A 93 -0.44 -17.60 -10.19
N ALA A 94 0.32 -18.53 -10.72
CA ALA A 94 1.13 -18.38 -11.92
C ALA A 94 0.30 -17.94 -13.15
N PHE A 95 -1.01 -18.20 -13.17
CA PHE A 95 -1.91 -17.70 -14.21
C PHE A 95 -1.83 -16.17 -14.40
N TRP A 96 -1.69 -15.40 -13.34
CA TRP A 96 -1.50 -13.94 -13.40
C TRP A 96 -0.10 -13.47 -12.99
N GLY A 97 0.80 -14.40 -12.64
CA GLY A 97 2.14 -14.11 -12.14
C GLY A 97 3.13 -13.62 -13.20
N GLY A 98 2.77 -13.67 -14.49
CA GLY A 98 3.60 -13.20 -15.61
C GLY A 98 2.81 -12.35 -16.59
N LEU A 99 3.51 -11.76 -17.56
CA LEU A 99 2.96 -10.78 -18.49
C LEU A 99 1.77 -11.32 -19.30
N ASP A 100 1.93 -12.45 -19.98
CA ASP A 100 0.95 -12.98 -20.93
C ASP A 100 -0.35 -13.39 -20.23
N GLY A 101 -0.23 -14.15 -19.14
CA GLY A 101 -1.39 -14.60 -18.37
C GLY A 101 -2.07 -13.45 -17.61
N SER A 102 -1.33 -12.44 -17.15
CA SER A 102 -1.91 -11.26 -16.52
C SER A 102 -2.81 -10.46 -17.47
N LEU A 103 -2.48 -10.39 -18.76
CA LEU A 103 -3.34 -9.81 -19.79
C LEU A 103 -4.61 -10.63 -20.00
N LEU A 104 -4.50 -11.97 -20.05
CA LEU A 104 -5.67 -12.86 -20.17
C LEU A 104 -6.57 -12.75 -18.92
N PHE A 105 -5.98 -12.65 -17.73
CA PHE A 105 -6.73 -12.42 -16.50
C PHE A 105 -7.50 -11.08 -16.53
N TRP A 106 -6.89 -10.02 -17.06
CA TRP A 106 -7.55 -8.72 -17.26
C TRP A 106 -8.78 -8.86 -18.16
N VAL A 107 -8.64 -9.56 -19.31
CA VAL A 107 -9.74 -9.85 -20.26
C VAL A 107 -10.83 -10.67 -19.58
N LEU A 108 -10.47 -11.69 -18.79
CA LEU A 108 -11.42 -12.55 -18.06
C LEU A 108 -12.26 -11.74 -17.07
N VAL A 109 -11.62 -10.93 -16.22
CA VAL A 109 -12.33 -10.12 -15.23
C VAL A 109 -13.26 -9.12 -15.90
N LEU A 110 -12.81 -8.47 -17.00
CA LEU A 110 -13.67 -7.57 -17.76
C LEU A 110 -14.84 -8.31 -18.42
N ALA A 111 -14.62 -9.50 -18.96
CA ALA A 111 -15.69 -10.32 -19.55
C ALA A 111 -16.76 -10.66 -18.52
N LEU A 112 -16.37 -11.11 -17.33
CA LEU A 112 -17.29 -11.41 -16.24
C LEU A 112 -18.08 -10.17 -15.79
N PHE A 113 -17.41 -9.03 -15.59
CA PHE A 113 -18.06 -7.77 -15.21
C PHE A 113 -19.00 -7.28 -16.30
N SER A 114 -18.62 -7.41 -17.55
CA SER A 114 -19.46 -7.03 -18.69
C SER A 114 -20.73 -7.85 -18.76
N VAL A 115 -20.64 -9.17 -18.60
CA VAL A 115 -21.80 -10.04 -18.53
C VAL A 115 -22.76 -9.61 -17.41
N VAL A 116 -22.25 -9.40 -16.21
CA VAL A 116 -23.07 -8.96 -15.05
C VAL A 116 -23.66 -7.57 -15.29
N ALA A 117 -22.87 -6.62 -15.78
CA ALA A 117 -23.32 -5.26 -16.02
C ALA A 117 -24.46 -5.21 -17.06
N ILE A 118 -24.33 -5.99 -18.14
CA ILE A 118 -25.35 -6.03 -19.19
C ILE A 118 -26.59 -6.79 -18.72
N LEU A 119 -26.45 -7.92 -18.03
CA LEU A 119 -27.60 -8.65 -17.44
C LEU A 119 -28.47 -7.76 -16.56
N VAL A 120 -27.84 -6.96 -15.69
CA VAL A 120 -28.55 -6.07 -14.75
C VAL A 120 -29.16 -4.85 -15.44
N ASN A 121 -28.53 -4.30 -16.52
CA ASN A 121 -28.87 -2.99 -17.06
C ASN A 121 -29.55 -3.01 -18.43
N HIS A 122 -29.51 -4.13 -19.20
CA HIS A 122 -29.99 -4.13 -20.60
C HIS A 122 -31.49 -3.76 -20.76
N LYS A 123 -32.31 -4.07 -19.77
CA LYS A 123 -33.74 -3.68 -19.78
C LYS A 123 -33.96 -2.20 -19.41
N LYS A 124 -33.12 -1.65 -18.57
CA LYS A 124 -33.25 -0.29 -18.01
C LYS A 124 -32.74 0.78 -18.97
N HIS A 125 -31.69 0.50 -19.77
CA HIS A 125 -30.98 1.45 -20.62
C HIS A 125 -30.94 1.00 -22.09
N ARG A 126 -32.08 0.55 -22.64
CA ARG A 126 -32.17 -0.08 -23.97
C ARG A 126 -31.66 0.80 -25.11
N ASP A 127 -31.89 2.08 -25.04
CA ASP A 127 -31.55 3.07 -26.06
C ASP A 127 -30.06 3.41 -26.18
N MET A 128 -29.28 3.10 -25.18
CA MET A 128 -27.84 3.30 -25.23
C MET A 128 -27.05 1.97 -25.21
N MET A 129 -27.73 0.83 -25.03
CA MET A 129 -27.08 -0.45 -24.73
C MET A 129 -26.17 -0.94 -25.85
N GLY A 130 -26.51 -0.69 -27.15
CA GLY A 130 -25.63 -1.04 -28.26
C GLY A 130 -24.31 -0.29 -28.20
N TYR A 131 -24.31 0.98 -27.86
CA TYR A 131 -23.07 1.75 -27.69
C TYR A 131 -22.28 1.32 -26.45
N VAL A 132 -22.95 0.96 -25.34
CA VAL A 132 -22.31 0.44 -24.14
C VAL A 132 -21.58 -0.87 -24.46
N VAL A 133 -22.25 -1.84 -25.10
CA VAL A 133 -21.66 -3.10 -25.52
C VAL A 133 -20.49 -2.86 -26.50
N ALA A 134 -20.68 -2.00 -27.48
CA ALA A 134 -19.63 -1.68 -28.45
C ALA A 134 -18.38 -1.09 -27.75
N THR A 135 -18.55 -0.17 -26.82
CA THR A 135 -17.42 0.44 -26.07
C THR A 135 -16.67 -0.60 -25.25
N ILE A 136 -17.39 -1.46 -24.51
CA ILE A 136 -16.76 -2.57 -23.76
C ILE A 136 -15.98 -3.47 -24.71
N MET A 137 -16.57 -3.83 -25.85
CA MET A 137 -15.93 -4.72 -26.81
C MET A 137 -14.75 -4.10 -27.54
N VAL A 138 -14.72 -2.76 -27.75
CA VAL A 138 -13.51 -2.07 -28.24
C VAL A 138 -12.35 -2.25 -27.27
N VAL A 139 -12.58 -2.15 -25.96
CA VAL A 139 -11.57 -2.40 -24.94
C VAL A 139 -11.12 -3.86 -24.98
N GLN A 140 -12.05 -4.82 -25.11
CA GLN A 140 -11.73 -6.24 -25.21
C GLN A 140 -10.96 -6.57 -26.52
N VAL A 141 -11.32 -5.96 -27.65
CA VAL A 141 -10.58 -6.12 -28.93
C VAL A 141 -9.14 -5.64 -28.76
N PHE A 142 -8.93 -4.51 -28.09
CA PHE A 142 -7.57 -4.02 -27.80
C PHE A 142 -6.74 -5.06 -27.02
N PHE A 143 -7.22 -5.51 -25.86
CA PHE A 143 -6.49 -6.48 -25.06
C PHE A 143 -6.30 -7.83 -25.73
N LEU A 144 -7.31 -8.30 -26.48
CA LEU A 144 -7.17 -9.53 -27.27
C LEU A 144 -6.18 -9.37 -28.42
N SER A 145 -6.07 -8.18 -29.03
CA SER A 145 -5.04 -7.94 -30.05
C SER A 145 -3.64 -8.08 -29.47
N LEU A 146 -3.40 -7.62 -28.22
CA LEU A 146 -2.14 -7.84 -27.51
C LEU A 146 -1.88 -9.34 -27.30
N LEU A 147 -2.90 -10.08 -26.84
CA LEU A 147 -2.80 -11.52 -26.56
C LEU A 147 -2.59 -12.37 -27.82
N ILE A 148 -3.18 -12.01 -28.95
CA ILE A 148 -3.08 -12.81 -30.17
C ILE A 148 -1.81 -12.49 -30.96
N PHE A 149 -1.47 -11.21 -31.10
CA PHE A 149 -0.42 -10.76 -32.00
C PHE A 149 0.92 -10.45 -31.31
N THR A 150 0.94 -10.18 -29.99
CA THR A 150 2.15 -9.76 -29.30
C THR A 150 2.55 -10.70 -28.16
N LYS A 151 1.63 -11.11 -27.30
CA LYS A 151 1.87 -11.87 -26.06
C LYS A 151 0.88 -13.02 -25.91
N ASN A 152 1.06 -14.08 -26.72
CA ASN A 152 0.14 -15.22 -26.71
C ASN A 152 0.49 -16.21 -25.58
N PRO A 153 -0.36 -16.35 -24.54
CA PRO A 153 -0.11 -17.26 -23.43
C PRO A 153 -0.13 -18.75 -23.81
N PHE A 154 -0.60 -19.07 -25.01
CA PHE A 154 -0.62 -20.44 -25.59
C PHE A 154 0.50 -20.71 -26.61
N SER A 155 1.51 -19.81 -26.67
CA SER A 155 2.67 -20.04 -27.52
C SER A 155 3.44 -21.30 -27.10
N THR A 156 3.80 -22.18 -28.04
CA THR A 156 4.52 -23.42 -27.78
C THR A 156 5.97 -23.36 -28.27
N TYR A 157 6.80 -24.24 -27.73
CA TYR A 157 8.15 -24.42 -28.22
C TYR A 157 8.10 -25.06 -29.62
N LEU A 158 8.97 -24.59 -30.50
CA LEU A 158 9.15 -25.19 -31.85
C LEU A 158 10.12 -26.39 -31.86
N THR A 159 10.90 -26.50 -30.77
CA THR A 159 11.88 -27.57 -30.53
C THR A 159 11.48 -28.34 -29.28
N THR A 160 12.38 -29.13 -28.71
CA THR A 160 12.12 -29.88 -27.47
C THR A 160 11.78 -28.95 -26.30
N PRO A 161 10.62 -29.13 -25.62
CA PRO A 161 10.29 -28.36 -24.44
C PRO A 161 11.22 -28.70 -23.25
N PRO A 162 11.40 -27.84 -22.26
CA PRO A 162 12.18 -28.16 -21.09
C PRO A 162 11.50 -29.29 -20.30
N ALA A 163 12.32 -30.09 -19.60
CA ALA A 163 11.82 -31.18 -18.75
C ALA A 163 11.12 -30.64 -17.48
N ASP A 164 11.53 -29.46 -16.99
CA ASP A 164 10.91 -28.75 -15.87
C ASP A 164 10.89 -27.25 -16.17
N GLY A 165 9.99 -26.51 -15.52
CA GLY A 165 9.89 -25.06 -15.67
C GLY A 165 10.84 -24.28 -14.77
N GLN A 166 10.86 -22.94 -14.98
CA GLN A 166 11.74 -22.01 -14.25
C GLN A 166 11.24 -21.69 -12.84
N GLY A 167 9.94 -21.91 -12.58
CA GLY A 167 9.28 -21.56 -11.33
C GLY A 167 8.77 -20.11 -11.30
N LEU A 168 7.94 -19.84 -10.32
CA LEU A 168 7.42 -18.49 -10.05
C LEU A 168 8.48 -17.66 -9.32
N ASN A 169 8.59 -16.39 -9.65
CA ASN A 169 9.48 -15.47 -8.93
C ASN A 169 9.25 -15.59 -7.41
N PRO A 170 10.29 -15.77 -6.59
CA PRO A 170 10.19 -15.93 -5.14
C PRO A 170 9.37 -14.85 -4.44
N LEU A 171 9.54 -13.59 -4.81
CA LEU A 171 8.79 -12.46 -4.24
C LEU A 171 7.27 -12.56 -4.47
N LEU A 172 6.83 -13.38 -5.44
CA LEU A 172 5.41 -13.66 -5.71
C LEU A 172 4.88 -14.85 -4.90
N GLN A 173 5.73 -15.59 -4.20
CA GLN A 173 5.36 -16.75 -3.41
C GLN A 173 4.99 -16.37 -1.96
N ASN A 174 4.22 -15.31 -1.80
CA ASN A 174 3.68 -14.82 -0.54
C ASN A 174 2.15 -14.78 -0.58
N TYR A 175 1.50 -15.03 0.57
CA TYR A 175 0.04 -15.03 0.68
C TYR A 175 -0.59 -13.71 0.20
N TRP A 176 -0.03 -12.56 0.60
CA TRP A 176 -0.57 -11.26 0.21
C TRP A 176 -0.44 -11.02 -1.29
N MET A 177 0.64 -11.54 -1.91
CA MET A 177 0.84 -11.44 -3.34
C MET A 177 -0.09 -12.34 -4.15
N VAL A 178 -0.62 -13.40 -3.56
CA VAL A 178 -1.67 -14.22 -4.21
C VAL A 178 -2.95 -13.42 -4.41
N ILE A 179 -3.34 -12.58 -3.43
CA ILE A 179 -4.63 -11.87 -3.41
C ILE A 179 -4.54 -10.40 -3.83
N HIS A 180 -3.34 -9.76 -3.72
CA HIS A 180 -3.13 -8.35 -4.08
C HIS A 180 -3.37 -8.05 -5.56
N PRO A 181 -2.69 -8.71 -6.54
CA PRO A 181 -2.89 -8.39 -7.94
C PRO A 181 -4.33 -8.63 -8.41
N PRO A 182 -5.00 -9.77 -8.11
CA PRO A 182 -6.39 -9.94 -8.47
C PRO A 182 -7.30 -8.83 -7.94
N SER A 183 -7.09 -8.38 -6.70
CA SER A 183 -7.87 -7.29 -6.11
C SER A 183 -7.67 -5.99 -6.88
N LEU A 184 -6.44 -5.65 -7.21
CA LEU A 184 -6.11 -4.46 -7.98
C LEU A 184 -6.69 -4.52 -9.39
N TYR A 185 -6.59 -5.68 -10.07
CA TYR A 185 -7.19 -5.91 -11.40
C TYR A 185 -8.70 -5.69 -11.39
N VAL A 186 -9.40 -6.21 -10.40
CA VAL A 186 -10.84 -5.97 -10.25
C VAL A 186 -11.13 -4.47 -10.16
N GLY A 187 -10.33 -3.72 -9.40
CA GLY A 187 -10.44 -2.27 -9.30
C GLY A 187 -10.23 -1.56 -10.63
N PHE A 188 -9.14 -1.88 -11.34
CA PHE A 188 -8.83 -1.31 -12.65
C PHE A 188 -9.91 -1.59 -13.69
N VAL A 189 -10.30 -2.86 -13.79
CA VAL A 189 -11.28 -3.34 -14.78
C VAL A 189 -12.67 -2.76 -14.53
N ALA A 190 -13.06 -2.60 -13.26
CA ALA A 190 -14.36 -2.05 -12.89
C ALA A 190 -14.60 -0.64 -13.46
N ALA A 191 -13.54 0.16 -13.66
CA ALA A 191 -13.62 1.48 -14.26
C ALA A 191 -14.12 1.46 -15.73
N THR A 192 -13.95 0.34 -16.44
CA THR A 192 -14.42 0.18 -17.84
C THR A 192 -15.94 0.29 -17.94
N ILE A 193 -16.68 -0.23 -16.95
CA ILE A 193 -18.16 -0.19 -17.00
C ILE A 193 -18.69 1.24 -16.89
N PRO A 194 -18.31 2.07 -15.90
CA PRO A 194 -18.65 3.49 -15.89
C PRO A 194 -18.27 4.22 -17.18
N PHE A 195 -17.09 3.96 -17.70
CA PHE A 195 -16.61 4.54 -18.96
C PHE A 195 -17.53 4.19 -20.14
N ALA A 196 -17.89 2.92 -20.31
CA ALA A 196 -18.74 2.46 -21.38
C ALA A 196 -20.16 3.06 -21.31
N PHE A 197 -20.71 3.20 -20.09
CA PHE A 197 -21.99 3.89 -19.91
C PHE A 197 -21.87 5.40 -20.20
N GLY A 198 -20.78 6.06 -19.81
CA GLY A 198 -20.51 7.46 -20.12
C GLY A 198 -20.42 7.71 -21.61
N ILE A 199 -19.65 6.89 -22.35
CA ILE A 199 -19.57 6.96 -23.83
C ILE A 199 -20.93 6.63 -24.47
N GLY A 200 -21.63 5.61 -23.96
CA GLY A 200 -22.98 5.27 -24.44
C GLY A 200 -23.98 6.40 -24.25
N ALA A 201 -23.95 7.11 -23.13
CA ALA A 201 -24.78 8.27 -22.85
C ALA A 201 -24.45 9.44 -23.79
N LEU A 202 -23.17 9.73 -24.01
CA LEU A 202 -22.70 10.76 -24.96
C LEU A 202 -23.11 10.44 -26.40
N ALA A 203 -22.87 9.21 -26.85
CA ALA A 203 -23.16 8.78 -28.22
C ALA A 203 -24.68 8.80 -28.49
N SER A 204 -25.51 8.24 -27.60
CA SER A 204 -26.96 8.21 -27.73
C SER A 204 -27.62 9.60 -27.52
N GLY A 205 -26.91 10.51 -26.82
CA GLY A 205 -27.48 11.83 -26.43
C GLY A 205 -28.38 11.78 -25.20
N ARG A 206 -28.39 10.64 -24.47
CA ARG A 206 -29.15 10.46 -23.22
C ARG A 206 -28.33 10.97 -22.04
N LEU A 207 -28.50 12.25 -21.74
CA LEU A 207 -27.74 12.99 -20.73
C LEU A 207 -28.58 13.31 -19.47
N ASP A 208 -29.62 12.50 -19.23
CA ASP A 208 -30.38 12.50 -17.96
C ASP A 208 -29.56 11.91 -16.81
N ASP A 209 -30.07 12.00 -15.59
CA ASP A 209 -29.37 11.53 -14.38
C ASP A 209 -29.63 10.05 -14.09
N VAL A 210 -30.44 9.35 -14.89
CA VAL A 210 -30.86 7.95 -14.64
C VAL A 210 -29.68 6.96 -14.73
N TRP A 211 -28.75 7.17 -15.66
CA TRP A 211 -27.60 6.28 -15.85
C TRP A 211 -26.56 6.43 -14.73
N ILE A 212 -26.48 7.60 -14.08
CA ILE A 212 -25.53 7.86 -12.97
C ILE A 212 -25.71 6.88 -11.82
N GLY A 213 -26.98 6.58 -11.48
CA GLY A 213 -27.27 5.62 -10.40
C GLY A 213 -26.73 4.21 -10.68
N SER A 214 -26.71 3.77 -11.96
CA SER A 214 -26.11 2.49 -12.34
C SER A 214 -24.59 2.55 -12.34
N VAL A 215 -24.01 3.62 -12.86
CA VAL A 215 -22.55 3.84 -12.93
C VAL A 215 -21.91 3.99 -11.56
N ARG A 216 -22.57 4.66 -10.64
CA ARG A 216 -22.06 4.87 -9.29
C ARG A 216 -21.77 3.57 -8.55
N VAL A 217 -22.58 2.54 -8.72
CA VAL A 217 -22.34 1.23 -8.09
C VAL A 217 -21.04 0.62 -8.59
N TRP A 218 -20.80 0.68 -9.90
CA TRP A 218 -19.56 0.20 -10.50
C TRP A 218 -18.34 1.03 -10.10
N MET A 219 -18.51 2.35 -9.98
CA MET A 219 -17.43 3.20 -9.50
C MET A 219 -17.14 2.97 -8.01
N LEU A 220 -18.14 2.62 -7.21
CA LEU A 220 -17.94 2.24 -5.81
C LEU A 220 -17.22 0.88 -5.70
N ILE A 221 -17.50 -0.07 -6.61
CA ILE A 221 -16.74 -1.32 -6.72
C ILE A 221 -15.28 -1.01 -7.12
N CYS A 222 -15.08 -0.16 -8.12
CA CYS A 222 -13.76 0.32 -8.53
C CYS A 222 -12.98 0.91 -7.34
N PHE A 223 -13.54 1.87 -6.63
CA PHE A 223 -12.97 2.50 -5.45
C PHE A 223 -12.63 1.47 -4.35
N GLY A 224 -13.58 0.58 -4.03
CA GLY A 224 -13.38 -0.42 -2.96
C GLY A 224 -12.25 -1.40 -3.28
N PHE A 225 -12.21 -1.91 -4.52
CA PHE A 225 -11.16 -2.85 -4.93
C PHE A 225 -9.82 -2.18 -5.20
N LEU A 226 -9.77 -0.94 -5.67
CA LEU A 226 -8.52 -0.16 -5.70
C LEU A 226 -7.99 0.05 -4.28
N SER A 227 -8.86 0.43 -3.32
CA SER A 227 -8.47 0.58 -1.92
C SER A 227 -7.94 -0.75 -1.35
N LEU A 228 -8.64 -1.86 -1.61
CA LEU A 228 -8.21 -3.19 -1.18
C LEU A 228 -6.86 -3.57 -1.79
N GLY A 229 -6.72 -3.41 -3.12
CA GLY A 229 -5.49 -3.74 -3.82
C GLY A 229 -4.29 -2.93 -3.29
N LEU A 230 -4.43 -1.60 -3.15
CA LEU A 230 -3.36 -0.74 -2.63
C LEU A 230 -2.90 -1.14 -1.22
N ILE A 231 -3.84 -1.42 -0.32
CA ILE A 231 -3.50 -1.84 1.06
C ILE A 231 -2.87 -3.24 1.11
N LEU A 232 -3.36 -4.19 0.30
CA LEU A 232 -2.76 -5.52 0.23
C LEU A 232 -1.34 -5.46 -0.35
N GLY A 233 -1.10 -4.58 -1.33
CA GLY A 233 0.25 -4.32 -1.84
C GLY A 233 1.17 -3.71 -0.79
N GLY A 234 0.67 -2.75 -0.01
CA GLY A 234 1.41 -2.19 1.13
C GLY A 234 1.71 -3.24 2.19
N ARG A 235 0.79 -4.17 2.46
CA ARG A 235 1.03 -5.28 3.39
C ARG A 235 2.07 -6.26 2.87
N TRP A 236 2.01 -6.61 1.58
CA TRP A 236 3.02 -7.41 0.92
C TRP A 236 4.40 -6.75 0.98
N ALA A 237 4.51 -5.47 0.63
CA ALA A 237 5.76 -4.72 0.71
C ALA A 237 6.33 -4.69 2.14
N TYR A 238 5.46 -4.58 3.14
CA TYR A 238 5.83 -4.59 4.55
C TYR A 238 6.39 -5.94 5.01
N GLU A 239 5.95 -7.06 4.44
CA GLU A 239 6.41 -8.41 4.81
C GLU A 239 7.58 -8.92 3.96
N GLU A 240 7.69 -8.50 2.70
CA GLU A 240 8.64 -9.08 1.74
C GLU A 240 9.90 -8.26 1.50
N LEU A 241 9.79 -6.94 1.48
CA LEU A 241 10.89 -6.12 0.99
C LEU A 241 11.96 -5.82 2.05
N GLY A 242 11.69 -6.07 3.32
CA GLY A 242 12.67 -5.99 4.41
C GLY A 242 13.20 -4.58 4.73
N TRP A 243 12.56 -3.53 4.27
CA TRP A 243 12.95 -2.12 4.51
C TRP A 243 12.15 -1.43 5.61
N GLY A 244 11.26 -2.17 6.30
CA GLY A 244 10.49 -1.67 7.43
C GLY A 244 9.33 -0.73 7.09
N GLY A 245 9.05 -0.49 5.81
CA GLY A 245 7.99 0.37 5.35
C GLY A 245 6.92 -0.37 4.52
N TYR A 246 5.83 0.31 4.23
CA TYR A 246 4.67 -0.23 3.51
C TYR A 246 4.30 0.56 2.24
N TRP A 247 4.99 1.69 1.96
CA TRP A 247 4.72 2.55 0.81
C TRP A 247 5.98 3.32 0.41
N ALA A 248 6.45 3.11 -0.80
CA ALA A 248 7.70 3.67 -1.32
C ALA A 248 7.50 4.75 -2.39
N TRP A 249 6.28 5.09 -2.78
CA TRP A 249 5.99 5.88 -3.99
C TRP A 249 6.56 5.24 -5.26
N ASP A 250 6.64 3.91 -5.29
CA ASP A 250 7.04 3.19 -6.50
C ASP A 250 6.12 3.58 -7.67
N PRO A 251 6.64 3.69 -8.91
CA PRO A 251 5.82 4.05 -10.07
C PRO A 251 4.57 3.19 -10.26
N VAL A 252 4.61 1.91 -9.90
CA VAL A 252 3.46 1.00 -10.02
C VAL A 252 2.47 1.17 -8.86
N GLU A 253 2.94 1.45 -7.64
CA GLU A 253 2.08 1.88 -6.53
C GLU A 253 1.30 3.16 -6.93
N ASN A 254 2.01 4.13 -7.48
CA ASN A 254 1.46 5.38 -7.98
C ASN A 254 0.43 5.15 -9.10
N ALA A 255 0.68 4.21 -10.01
CA ALA A 255 -0.22 3.83 -11.08
C ALA A 255 -1.59 3.36 -10.55
N GLY A 256 -1.61 2.63 -9.44
CA GLY A 256 -2.83 2.22 -8.74
C GLY A 256 -3.52 3.36 -8.01
N PHE A 257 -2.75 4.29 -7.47
CA PHE A 257 -3.25 5.38 -6.64
C PHE A 257 -3.91 6.52 -7.44
N MET A 258 -3.40 6.82 -8.64
CA MET A 258 -3.96 7.88 -9.49
C MET A 258 -5.45 7.66 -9.84
N PRO A 259 -5.91 6.50 -10.35
CA PRO A 259 -7.33 6.27 -10.63
C PRO A 259 -8.18 6.24 -9.35
N TRP A 260 -7.62 5.89 -8.19
CA TRP A 260 -8.31 5.95 -6.91
C TRP A 260 -8.74 7.39 -6.55
N PHE A 261 -7.89 8.39 -6.78
CA PHE A 261 -8.24 9.80 -6.57
C PHE A 261 -9.39 10.25 -7.45
N THR A 262 -9.36 9.91 -8.75
CA THR A 262 -10.39 10.33 -9.70
C THR A 262 -11.71 9.60 -9.50
N ALA A 263 -11.67 8.31 -9.13
CA ALA A 263 -12.85 7.55 -8.73
C ALA A 263 -13.51 8.16 -7.47
N THR A 264 -12.69 8.55 -6.49
CA THR A 264 -13.16 9.22 -5.27
C THR A 264 -13.81 10.57 -5.59
N ALA A 265 -13.19 11.38 -6.46
CA ALA A 265 -13.74 12.65 -6.93
C ALA A 265 -15.09 12.46 -7.63
N PHE A 266 -15.20 11.43 -8.49
CA PHE A 266 -16.47 11.09 -9.13
C PHE A 266 -17.56 10.74 -8.11
N LEU A 267 -17.24 9.89 -7.11
CA LEU A 267 -18.22 9.47 -6.11
C LEU A 267 -18.81 10.66 -5.33
N HIS A 268 -18.01 11.67 -5.02
CA HIS A 268 -18.47 12.89 -4.36
C HIS A 268 -19.31 13.79 -5.30
N SER A 269 -18.87 13.99 -6.53
CA SER A 269 -19.58 14.85 -7.49
C SER A 269 -20.86 14.20 -8.05
N ALA A 270 -20.93 12.86 -8.09
CA ALA A 270 -22.14 12.15 -8.45
C ALA A 270 -23.30 12.43 -7.46
N ILE A 271 -22.99 12.61 -6.16
CA ILE A 271 -23.98 13.01 -5.16
C ILE A 271 -24.58 14.38 -5.49
N ILE A 272 -23.73 15.34 -5.89
CA ILE A 272 -24.19 16.69 -6.28
C ILE A 272 -25.06 16.61 -7.53
N GLN A 273 -24.68 15.79 -8.51
CA GLN A 273 -25.47 15.61 -9.72
C GLN A 273 -26.85 14.99 -9.43
N GLU A 274 -26.91 13.94 -8.60
CA GLU A 274 -28.16 13.29 -8.23
C GLU A 274 -29.10 14.23 -7.46
N GLN A 275 -28.58 15.08 -6.57
CA GLN A 275 -29.40 15.95 -5.73
C GLN A 275 -29.71 17.31 -6.37
N ARG A 276 -28.82 17.82 -7.24
CA ARG A 276 -28.89 19.20 -7.75
C ARG A 276 -28.87 19.31 -9.27
N GLY A 277 -28.67 18.21 -10.01
CA GLY A 277 -28.51 18.22 -11.45
C GLY A 277 -27.29 19.01 -11.95
N MET A 278 -26.35 19.33 -11.04
CA MET A 278 -25.11 20.06 -11.32
C MET A 278 -23.99 19.08 -11.71
N MET A 279 -22.87 19.60 -12.25
CA MET A 279 -21.62 18.87 -12.49
C MET A 279 -21.70 17.72 -13.52
N LYS A 280 -22.65 17.73 -14.45
CA LYS A 280 -22.82 16.65 -15.47
C LYS A 280 -21.56 16.45 -16.33
N MET A 281 -21.00 17.55 -16.85
CA MET A 281 -19.78 17.51 -17.65
C MET A 281 -18.58 17.05 -16.81
N TRP A 282 -18.48 17.54 -15.58
CA TRP A 282 -17.44 17.15 -14.64
C TRP A 282 -17.44 15.63 -14.38
N ASN A 283 -18.60 15.06 -14.11
CA ASN A 283 -18.74 13.63 -13.86
C ASN A 283 -18.35 12.77 -15.07
N LEU A 284 -18.70 13.21 -16.28
CA LEU A 284 -18.25 12.53 -17.50
C LEU A 284 -16.73 12.60 -17.66
N VAL A 285 -16.12 13.76 -17.39
CA VAL A 285 -14.66 13.91 -17.41
C VAL A 285 -14.01 13.01 -16.37
N MET A 286 -14.56 12.93 -15.13
CA MET A 286 -14.02 12.05 -14.09
C MET A 286 -14.09 10.56 -14.47
N VAL A 287 -15.20 10.14 -15.08
CA VAL A 287 -15.36 8.75 -15.57
C VAL A 287 -14.32 8.42 -16.65
N VAL A 288 -14.15 9.33 -17.63
CA VAL A 288 -13.15 9.17 -18.70
C VAL A 288 -11.73 9.15 -18.11
N LEU A 289 -11.42 10.09 -17.20
CA LEU A 289 -10.10 10.22 -16.60
C LEU A 289 -9.78 9.01 -15.71
N THR A 290 -10.74 8.51 -14.93
CA THR A 290 -10.53 7.29 -14.12
C THR A 290 -10.18 6.11 -15.01
N PHE A 291 -10.95 5.87 -16.07
CA PHE A 291 -10.65 4.78 -17.00
C PHE A 291 -9.31 4.99 -17.73
N PHE A 292 -9.06 6.20 -18.22
CA PHE A 292 -7.78 6.54 -18.86
C PHE A 292 -6.58 6.22 -17.94
N LEU A 293 -6.65 6.62 -16.66
CA LEU A 293 -5.59 6.38 -15.69
C LEU A 293 -5.42 4.89 -15.35
N THR A 294 -6.49 4.08 -15.42
CA THR A 294 -6.32 2.62 -15.28
C THR A 294 -5.59 2.01 -16.48
N ILE A 295 -5.85 2.46 -17.69
CA ILE A 295 -5.10 2.03 -18.89
C ILE A 295 -3.66 2.55 -18.84
N PHE A 296 -3.46 3.79 -18.41
CA PHE A 296 -2.13 4.37 -18.21
C PHE A 296 -1.32 3.60 -17.17
N GLY A 297 -1.92 3.24 -16.03
CA GLY A 297 -1.28 2.39 -15.02
C GLY A 297 -0.90 1.00 -15.58
N THR A 298 -1.77 0.42 -16.42
CA THR A 298 -1.50 -0.83 -17.12
C THR A 298 -0.34 -0.68 -18.13
N PHE A 299 -0.27 0.44 -18.83
CA PHE A 299 0.87 0.81 -19.68
C PHE A 299 2.17 0.88 -18.88
N MET A 300 2.20 1.60 -17.75
CA MET A 300 3.40 1.76 -16.92
C MET A 300 3.98 0.41 -16.46
N THR A 301 3.12 -0.52 -16.05
CA THR A 301 3.55 -1.83 -15.54
C THR A 301 4.07 -2.78 -16.61
N ARG A 302 3.77 -2.55 -17.90
CA ARG A 302 4.00 -3.51 -19.01
C ARG A 302 4.89 -3.01 -20.12
N SER A 303 5.11 -1.72 -20.21
CA SER A 303 5.87 -1.13 -21.33
C SER A 303 7.37 -0.97 -21.06
N GLY A 304 7.79 -1.07 -19.77
CA GLY A 304 9.15 -0.70 -19.37
C GLY A 304 9.39 0.82 -19.34
N ALA A 305 8.36 1.65 -19.52
CA ALA A 305 8.50 3.12 -19.51
C ALA A 305 8.99 3.66 -18.17
N VAL A 306 8.78 2.90 -17.09
CA VAL A 306 9.25 3.23 -15.73
C VAL A 306 9.98 2.04 -15.12
N GLN A 307 11.03 2.31 -14.36
CA GLN A 307 11.74 1.30 -13.59
C GLN A 307 10.99 1.05 -12.28
N SER A 308 10.67 -0.20 -12.00
CA SER A 308 9.96 -0.63 -10.80
C SER A 308 10.22 -2.10 -10.52
N VAL A 309 10.24 -2.48 -9.24
CA VAL A 309 10.28 -3.90 -8.81
C VAL A 309 9.03 -4.68 -9.25
N HIS A 310 7.96 -3.98 -9.64
CA HIS A 310 6.71 -4.55 -10.12
C HIS A 310 6.59 -4.59 -11.65
N ALA A 311 7.60 -4.12 -12.41
CA ALA A 311 7.56 -4.11 -13.86
C ALA A 311 7.83 -5.52 -14.43
N PHE A 312 7.10 -5.87 -15.51
CA PHE A 312 7.24 -7.17 -16.17
C PHE A 312 8.34 -7.21 -17.25
N GLY A 313 9.12 -6.15 -17.41
CA GLY A 313 10.15 -6.01 -18.44
C GLY A 313 9.84 -4.93 -19.46
N GLU A 314 10.73 -4.73 -20.42
CA GLU A 314 10.62 -3.70 -21.45
C GLU A 314 10.12 -4.29 -22.77
N ASP A 315 9.10 -3.69 -23.38
CA ASP A 315 8.55 -4.07 -24.67
C ASP A 315 8.03 -2.84 -25.44
N ASN A 316 8.82 -2.36 -26.38
CA ASN A 316 8.52 -1.16 -27.16
C ASN A 316 7.28 -1.31 -28.06
N VAL A 317 7.00 -2.54 -28.56
CA VAL A 317 5.82 -2.80 -29.40
C VAL A 317 4.56 -2.67 -28.56
N LEU A 318 4.58 -3.28 -27.37
CA LEU A 318 3.51 -3.20 -26.42
C LEU A 318 3.27 -1.75 -25.96
N ALA A 319 4.36 -1.00 -25.69
CA ALA A 319 4.29 0.42 -25.33
C ALA A 319 3.58 1.24 -26.42
N LEU A 320 3.96 1.09 -27.68
CA LEU A 320 3.32 1.80 -28.80
C LEU A 320 1.84 1.47 -28.93
N GLN A 321 1.46 0.20 -28.79
CA GLN A 321 0.05 -0.22 -28.85
C GLN A 321 -0.78 0.45 -27.75
N PHE A 322 -0.28 0.53 -26.52
CA PHE A 322 -0.94 1.24 -25.42
C PHE A 322 -1.06 2.74 -25.69
N ILE A 323 -0.01 3.40 -26.20
CA ILE A 323 -0.02 4.84 -26.52
C ILE A 323 -1.10 5.14 -27.57
N VAL A 324 -1.18 4.35 -28.63
CA VAL A 324 -2.22 4.51 -29.68
C VAL A 324 -3.61 4.32 -29.09
N PHE A 325 -3.80 3.33 -28.23
CA PHE A 325 -5.09 3.10 -27.60
C PHE A 325 -5.48 4.22 -26.62
N MET A 326 -4.57 4.72 -25.83
CA MET A 326 -4.78 5.87 -24.94
C MET A 326 -5.14 7.15 -25.72
N ALA A 327 -4.45 7.38 -26.85
CA ALA A 327 -4.79 8.50 -27.74
C ALA A 327 -6.21 8.36 -28.29
N LEU A 328 -6.61 7.16 -28.73
CA LEU A 328 -7.97 6.88 -29.19
C LEU A 328 -9.02 7.14 -28.12
N ILE A 329 -8.78 6.69 -26.89
CA ILE A 329 -9.67 6.95 -25.73
C ILE A 329 -9.89 8.46 -25.56
N LEU A 330 -8.81 9.25 -25.55
CA LEU A 330 -8.90 10.72 -25.36
C LEU A 330 -9.58 11.40 -26.53
N ILE A 331 -9.21 11.08 -27.77
CA ILE A 331 -9.80 11.70 -28.98
C ILE A 331 -11.30 11.45 -29.04
N VAL A 332 -11.73 10.20 -28.87
CA VAL A 332 -13.17 9.86 -28.92
C VAL A 332 -13.93 10.49 -27.75
N SER A 333 -13.38 10.41 -26.55
CA SER A 333 -14.08 10.91 -25.34
C SER A 333 -14.20 12.43 -25.37
N ILE A 334 -13.09 13.14 -25.64
CA ILE A 334 -13.08 14.61 -25.71
C ILE A 334 -13.96 15.08 -26.87
N GLY A 335 -13.87 14.44 -28.04
CA GLY A 335 -14.70 14.74 -29.21
C GLY A 335 -16.20 14.62 -28.88
N LEU A 336 -16.63 13.55 -28.22
CA LEU A 336 -18.03 13.38 -27.81
C LEU A 336 -18.47 14.39 -26.74
N ILE A 337 -17.61 14.68 -25.76
CA ILE A 337 -17.89 15.70 -24.72
C ILE A 337 -18.07 17.07 -25.36
N VAL A 338 -17.17 17.48 -26.24
CA VAL A 338 -17.23 18.76 -26.95
C VAL A 338 -18.48 18.82 -27.84
N TYR A 339 -18.78 17.77 -28.60
CA TYR A 339 -19.99 17.68 -29.43
C TYR A 339 -21.28 17.83 -28.61
N ARG A 340 -21.30 17.39 -27.36
CA ARG A 340 -22.45 17.46 -26.46
C ARG A 340 -22.40 18.62 -25.45
N ALA A 341 -21.37 19.44 -25.45
CA ALA A 341 -21.10 20.46 -24.44
C ALA A 341 -22.29 21.36 -24.12
N ASN A 342 -23.04 21.78 -25.14
CA ASN A 342 -24.23 22.65 -24.99
C ASN A 342 -25.36 21.97 -24.18
N LYS A 343 -25.47 20.64 -24.23
CA LYS A 343 -26.48 19.87 -23.51
C LYS A 343 -26.03 19.49 -22.09
N LEU A 344 -24.72 19.60 -21.81
CA LEU A 344 -24.10 19.30 -20.53
C LEU A 344 -24.00 20.51 -19.59
N SER A 345 -24.40 21.70 -20.06
CA SER A 345 -24.37 22.91 -19.24
C SER A 345 -25.31 22.78 -18.03
N ALA A 346 -24.79 23.09 -16.84
CA ALA A 346 -25.57 23.07 -15.61
C ALA A 346 -26.62 24.19 -15.61
N LYS A 347 -27.86 23.83 -15.25
CA LYS A 347 -28.96 24.80 -15.10
C LYS A 347 -28.90 25.52 -13.75
N MET A 348 -28.28 24.93 -12.74
CA MET A 348 -28.14 25.48 -11.39
C MET A 348 -26.69 25.88 -11.12
N GLN A 349 -26.50 26.89 -10.29
CA GLN A 349 -25.21 27.47 -9.95
C GLN A 349 -24.96 27.42 -8.46
N PHE A 350 -23.68 27.55 -8.06
CA PHE A 350 -23.29 27.65 -6.66
C PHE A 350 -23.80 28.95 -6.05
N GLU A 351 -24.49 28.83 -4.90
CA GLU A 351 -25.10 29.96 -4.22
C GLU A 351 -24.15 30.58 -3.17
N SER A 352 -23.28 29.75 -2.55
CA SER A 352 -22.42 30.18 -1.48
C SER A 352 -21.14 29.35 -1.38
N PHE A 353 -20.03 29.98 -0.96
CA PHE A 353 -18.79 29.30 -0.58
C PHE A 353 -18.95 28.49 0.72
N TYR A 354 -19.87 28.89 1.61
CA TYR A 354 -20.20 28.17 2.84
C TYR A 354 -21.34 27.18 2.57
N SER A 355 -21.10 26.24 1.64
CA SER A 355 -22.07 25.23 1.25
C SER A 355 -21.40 23.87 1.12
N ARG A 356 -22.19 22.81 1.30
CA ARG A 356 -21.73 21.41 1.12
C ARG A 356 -21.27 21.17 -0.32
N GLU A 357 -21.97 21.75 -1.30
CA GLU A 357 -21.63 21.64 -2.71
C GLU A 357 -20.23 22.21 -3.02
N PHE A 358 -19.93 23.37 -2.43
CA PHE A 358 -18.61 23.97 -2.62
C PHE A 358 -17.51 23.17 -1.91
N ALA A 359 -17.77 22.63 -0.72
CA ALA A 359 -16.83 21.77 -0.03
C ALA A 359 -16.52 20.49 -0.85
N PHE A 360 -17.52 19.88 -1.48
CA PHE A 360 -17.30 18.75 -2.39
C PHE A 360 -16.52 19.15 -3.66
N LEU A 361 -16.77 20.31 -4.21
CA LEU A 361 -16.00 20.82 -5.35
C LEU A 361 -14.54 21.05 -4.95
N LEU A 362 -14.30 21.67 -3.80
CA LEU A 362 -12.94 21.88 -3.27
C LEU A 362 -12.22 20.55 -3.02
N ASN A 363 -12.89 19.59 -2.41
CA ASN A 363 -12.37 18.25 -2.23
C ASN A 363 -11.98 17.60 -3.57
N ASN A 364 -12.81 17.73 -4.59
CA ASN A 364 -12.51 17.19 -5.92
C ASN A 364 -11.29 17.86 -6.56
N TRP A 365 -11.10 19.15 -6.34
CA TRP A 365 -9.94 19.87 -6.85
C TRP A 365 -8.65 19.39 -6.17
N ILE A 366 -8.70 19.19 -4.85
CA ILE A 366 -7.54 18.65 -4.10
C ILE A 366 -7.23 17.22 -4.55
N LEU A 367 -8.23 16.35 -4.72
CA LEU A 367 -8.03 14.99 -5.23
C LEU A 367 -7.41 14.97 -6.63
N LEU A 368 -7.86 15.87 -7.52
CA LEU A 368 -7.25 16.01 -8.86
C LEU A 368 -5.84 16.58 -8.78
N ALA A 369 -5.58 17.53 -7.89
CA ALA A 369 -4.22 18.03 -7.65
C ALA A 369 -3.29 16.93 -7.17
N CYS A 370 -3.75 16.03 -6.26
CA CYS A 370 -3.00 14.84 -5.84
C CYS A 370 -2.73 13.91 -7.03
N ALA A 371 -3.76 13.57 -7.82
CA ALA A 371 -3.61 12.69 -8.98
C ALA A 371 -2.63 13.26 -10.01
N PHE A 372 -2.75 14.55 -10.32
CA PHE A 372 -1.86 15.23 -11.26
C PHE A 372 -0.43 15.33 -10.75
N PHE A 373 -0.23 15.67 -9.47
CA PHE A 373 1.10 15.72 -8.87
C PHE A 373 1.78 14.35 -8.90
N VAL A 374 1.07 13.29 -8.48
CA VAL A 374 1.59 11.93 -8.50
C VAL A 374 1.95 11.50 -9.92
N LEU A 375 1.07 11.77 -10.91
CA LEU A 375 1.34 11.51 -12.33
C LEU A 375 2.61 12.21 -12.80
N PHE A 376 2.71 13.52 -12.54
CA PHE A 376 3.84 14.33 -12.95
C PHE A 376 5.15 13.84 -12.31
N ALA A 377 5.17 13.65 -10.99
CA ALA A 377 6.35 13.21 -10.26
C ALA A 377 6.80 11.81 -10.70
N THR A 378 5.85 10.90 -10.96
CA THR A 378 6.16 9.55 -11.43
C THR A 378 6.73 9.53 -12.85
N MET A 379 6.25 10.43 -13.73
CA MET A 379 6.76 10.55 -15.10
C MET A 379 7.96 11.48 -15.23
N PHE A 380 8.37 12.13 -14.14
CA PHE A 380 9.44 13.11 -14.17
C PHE A 380 10.76 12.56 -14.74
N PRO A 381 11.23 11.34 -14.38
CA PRO A 381 12.41 10.74 -14.98
C PRO A 381 12.33 10.60 -16.52
N THR A 382 11.17 10.15 -17.01
CA THR A 382 10.93 9.98 -18.46
C THR A 382 10.86 11.35 -19.18
N ILE A 383 10.28 12.36 -18.52
CA ILE A 383 10.20 13.73 -19.05
C ILE A 383 11.59 14.35 -19.16
N THR A 384 12.43 14.23 -18.12
CA THR A 384 13.80 14.78 -18.15
C THR A 384 14.66 14.07 -19.17
N GLU A 385 14.55 12.74 -19.28
CA GLU A 385 15.25 11.97 -20.29
C GLU A 385 14.88 12.40 -21.72
N ALA A 386 13.61 12.72 -21.97
CA ALA A 386 13.16 13.20 -23.28
C ALA A 386 13.60 14.65 -23.58
N LEU A 387 13.82 15.50 -22.55
CA LEU A 387 14.17 16.90 -22.72
C LEU A 387 15.68 17.17 -22.81
N ASP A 388 16.45 16.53 -21.96
CA ASP A 388 17.90 16.78 -21.82
C ASP A 388 18.77 15.53 -21.85
N GLY A 389 18.18 14.34 -22.05
CA GLY A 389 18.85 13.06 -22.08
C GLY A 389 19.26 12.53 -20.69
N SER A 390 18.96 13.25 -19.60
CA SER A 390 19.24 12.83 -18.22
C SER A 390 17.99 12.28 -17.55
N ARG A 391 18.11 11.13 -16.89
CA ARG A 391 16.98 10.49 -16.20
C ARG A 391 17.02 10.85 -14.71
N VAL A 392 16.34 11.94 -14.32
CA VAL A 392 16.33 12.43 -12.95
C VAL A 392 15.21 11.75 -12.17
N SER A 393 15.58 10.88 -11.23
CA SER A 393 14.62 10.20 -10.32
C SER A 393 14.23 11.10 -9.17
N VAL A 394 13.00 10.87 -8.64
CA VAL A 394 12.50 11.55 -7.45
C VAL A 394 12.10 10.51 -6.40
N GLY A 395 12.59 10.68 -5.19
CA GLY A 395 12.42 9.73 -4.08
C GLY A 395 11.26 10.08 -3.14
N ILE A 396 11.09 9.25 -2.10
CA ILE A 396 10.06 9.38 -1.06
C ILE A 396 9.97 10.79 -0.45
N PRO A 397 11.09 11.48 -0.11
CA PRO A 397 11.03 12.82 0.47
C PRO A 397 10.35 13.85 -0.44
N PHE A 398 10.59 13.77 -1.76
CA PHE A 398 9.95 14.67 -2.73
C PHE A 398 8.43 14.52 -2.74
N PHE A 399 7.93 13.28 -2.83
CA PHE A 399 6.50 13.02 -2.79
C PHE A 399 5.87 13.49 -1.47
N ASN A 400 6.50 13.20 -0.34
CA ASN A 400 5.97 13.54 0.98
C ASN A 400 5.88 15.05 1.21
N LYS A 401 6.81 15.85 0.69
CA LYS A 401 6.77 17.32 0.81
C LYS A 401 5.49 17.94 0.23
N TRP A 402 4.91 17.33 -0.81
CA TRP A 402 3.70 17.80 -1.48
C TRP A 402 2.44 17.07 -1.02
N MET A 403 2.52 15.76 -0.90
CA MET A 403 1.34 14.95 -0.59
C MET A 403 0.88 15.10 0.87
N THR A 404 1.81 15.34 1.80
CA THR A 404 1.45 15.56 3.21
C THR A 404 0.51 16.75 3.42
N PRO A 405 0.82 17.98 2.96
CA PRO A 405 -0.11 19.10 3.15
C PRO A 405 -1.44 18.90 2.42
N LEU A 406 -1.44 18.31 1.21
CA LEU A 406 -2.67 18.00 0.49
C LEU A 406 -3.52 16.98 1.25
N GLY A 407 -2.90 15.95 1.83
CA GLY A 407 -3.56 14.95 2.67
C GLY A 407 -4.19 15.56 3.93
N LEU A 408 -3.50 16.47 4.61
CA LEU A 408 -4.06 17.18 5.77
C LEU A 408 -5.31 17.99 5.41
N VAL A 409 -5.31 18.66 4.25
CA VAL A 409 -6.51 19.38 3.76
C VAL A 409 -7.64 18.40 3.46
N LEU A 410 -7.37 17.23 2.88
CA LEU A 410 -8.39 16.21 2.63
C LEU A 410 -9.01 15.67 3.93
N VAL A 411 -8.21 15.41 4.97
CA VAL A 411 -8.71 14.99 6.30
C VAL A 411 -9.58 16.08 6.92
N PHE A 412 -9.16 17.34 6.84
CA PHE A 412 -9.99 18.46 7.29
C PHE A 412 -11.34 18.50 6.55
N LEU A 413 -11.34 18.40 5.22
CA LEU A 413 -12.56 18.42 4.40
C LEU A 413 -13.46 17.22 4.68
N ALA A 414 -12.89 16.04 4.95
CA ALA A 414 -13.66 14.85 5.32
C ALA A 414 -14.48 15.05 6.60
N GLY A 415 -13.96 15.84 7.55
CA GLY A 415 -14.68 16.22 8.76
C GLY A 415 -15.57 17.46 8.60
N ALA A 416 -15.16 18.45 7.82
CA ALA A 416 -15.85 19.73 7.71
C ALA A 416 -17.06 19.68 6.74
N ALA A 417 -16.94 18.99 5.60
CA ALA A 417 -18.00 18.95 4.59
C ALA A 417 -19.35 18.40 5.10
N PRO A 418 -19.38 17.34 5.91
CA PRO A 418 -20.63 16.83 6.50
C PRO A 418 -21.40 17.86 7.34
N LEU A 419 -20.69 18.78 7.99
CA LEU A 419 -21.28 19.77 8.90
C LEU A 419 -21.93 20.95 8.15
N LEU A 420 -21.62 21.14 6.87
CA LEU A 420 -22.16 22.22 6.07
C LEU A 420 -23.55 21.88 5.53
N ALA A 421 -24.41 22.89 5.47
CA ALA A 421 -25.72 22.77 4.83
C ALA A 421 -25.63 22.83 3.30
N TRP A 422 -26.65 22.28 2.62
CA TRP A 422 -26.84 22.49 1.18
C TRP A 422 -27.16 23.97 0.92
N ARG A 423 -26.77 24.49 -0.23
CA ARG A 423 -26.90 25.89 -0.69
C ARG A 423 -26.12 26.91 0.12
N LYS A 424 -26.49 27.17 1.37
CA LYS A 424 -25.87 28.20 2.22
C LYS A 424 -25.97 27.81 3.70
N THR A 425 -24.85 27.88 4.41
CA THR A 425 -24.79 27.71 5.86
C THR A 425 -24.81 29.10 6.53
N THR A 426 -25.71 29.32 7.48
CA THR A 426 -25.76 30.56 8.28
C THR A 426 -24.59 30.57 9.29
N ARG A 427 -24.23 31.76 9.79
CA ARG A 427 -23.14 31.91 10.76
C ARG A 427 -23.41 31.18 12.07
N GLU A 428 -24.64 31.28 12.57
CA GLU A 428 -25.08 30.65 13.83
C GLU A 428 -24.96 29.11 13.69
N ARG A 429 -25.45 28.58 12.57
CA ARG A 429 -25.36 27.16 12.28
C ARG A 429 -23.92 26.70 12.09
N LEU A 430 -23.08 27.50 11.45
CA LEU A 430 -21.66 27.19 11.32
C LEU A 430 -20.98 27.06 12.69
N ILE A 431 -21.19 28.04 13.58
CA ILE A 431 -20.61 28.04 14.91
C ILE A 431 -21.12 26.83 15.72
N GLY A 432 -22.46 26.59 15.76
CA GLY A 432 -23.04 25.49 16.50
C GLY A 432 -22.60 24.10 16.01
N GLN A 433 -22.37 23.94 14.69
CA GLN A 433 -21.93 22.68 14.10
C GLN A 433 -20.43 22.40 14.32
N PHE A 434 -19.60 23.43 14.22
CA PHE A 434 -18.14 23.28 14.30
C PHE A 434 -17.59 23.32 15.74
N MET A 435 -18.35 23.85 16.73
CA MET A 435 -17.84 24.04 18.09
C MET A 435 -17.37 22.73 18.72
N PHE A 436 -18.19 21.68 18.72
CA PHE A 436 -17.84 20.40 19.33
C PHE A 436 -16.62 19.75 18.68
N PRO A 437 -16.54 19.61 17.33
CA PRO A 437 -15.34 19.09 16.68
C PRO A 437 -14.07 19.94 16.92
N LEU A 438 -14.19 21.27 16.96
CA LEU A 438 -13.05 22.17 17.26
C LEU A 438 -12.58 22.03 18.71
N CYS A 439 -13.50 21.87 19.67
CA CYS A 439 -13.15 21.56 21.05
C CYS A 439 -12.41 20.22 21.16
N ALA A 440 -12.89 19.18 20.46
CA ALA A 440 -12.21 17.89 20.44
C ALA A 440 -10.79 18.00 19.87
N MET A 441 -10.63 18.75 18.77
CA MET A 441 -9.31 19.06 18.20
C MET A 441 -8.41 19.78 19.22
N ALA A 442 -8.90 20.83 19.85
CA ALA A 442 -8.13 21.64 20.82
C ALA A 442 -7.69 20.79 22.03
N VAL A 443 -8.60 19.99 22.58
CA VAL A 443 -8.29 19.07 23.70
C VAL A 443 -7.21 18.06 23.28
N THR A 444 -7.36 17.44 22.11
CA THR A 444 -6.39 16.45 21.62
C THR A 444 -5.02 17.07 21.39
N VAL A 445 -4.95 18.22 20.72
CA VAL A 445 -3.70 18.93 20.45
C VAL A 445 -3.01 19.33 21.77
N THR A 446 -3.79 19.88 22.72
CA THR A 446 -3.25 20.29 24.03
C THR A 446 -2.74 19.08 24.82
N ALA A 447 -3.53 18.00 24.89
CA ALA A 447 -3.14 16.79 25.61
C ALA A 447 -1.87 16.17 25.02
N LEU A 448 -1.82 15.99 23.69
CA LEU A 448 -0.63 15.45 23.02
C LEU A 448 0.59 16.36 23.19
N ALA A 449 0.40 17.67 23.10
CA ALA A 449 1.50 18.60 23.28
C ALA A 449 2.06 18.57 24.71
N ILE A 450 1.27 18.28 25.71
CA ILE A 450 1.72 18.20 27.13
C ILE A 450 2.34 16.83 27.42
N PHE A 451 1.62 15.75 27.13
CA PHE A 451 1.99 14.40 27.55
C PHE A 451 2.94 13.68 26.59
N PHE A 452 3.01 14.12 25.32
CA PHE A 452 3.86 13.53 24.28
C PHE A 452 4.68 14.63 23.57
N PRO A 453 5.72 15.18 24.23
CA PRO A 453 6.49 16.33 23.70
C PRO A 453 7.09 16.08 22.30
N GLN A 454 7.42 14.82 21.97
CA GLN A 454 7.91 14.42 20.66
C GLN A 454 6.95 14.78 19.51
N THR A 455 5.64 14.94 19.77
CA THR A 455 4.67 15.34 18.76
C THR A 455 4.82 16.80 18.31
N ARG A 456 5.60 17.60 19.04
CA ARG A 456 5.90 19.00 18.69
C ARG A 456 7.04 19.13 17.68
N THR A 457 7.74 18.03 17.34
CA THR A 457 8.82 18.07 16.34
C THR A 457 8.28 18.61 15.04
N THR A 458 8.90 19.66 14.52
CA THR A 458 8.51 20.30 13.27
C THR A 458 9.12 19.58 12.08
N THR A 459 8.34 19.45 11.01
CA THR A 459 8.80 18.94 9.72
C THR A 459 8.65 20.04 8.69
N ALA A 460 9.65 20.20 7.85
CA ALA A 460 9.60 21.14 6.73
C ALA A 460 8.65 20.62 5.64
N ILE A 461 7.72 21.48 5.23
CA ILE A 461 6.75 21.22 4.15
C ILE A 461 6.80 22.36 3.11
N PHE A 462 6.16 22.18 1.96
CA PHE A 462 6.17 23.15 0.85
C PHE A 462 7.58 23.63 0.49
N ALA A 463 8.44 22.69 0.06
CA ALA A 463 9.82 22.99 -0.34
C ALA A 463 10.64 23.74 0.75
N GLU A 464 10.43 23.34 2.02
CA GLU A 464 11.14 23.85 3.19
C GLU A 464 10.80 25.29 3.62
N THR A 465 9.76 25.85 3.00
CA THR A 465 9.33 27.22 3.34
C THR A 465 8.55 27.32 4.65
N VAL A 466 7.96 26.22 5.11
CA VAL A 466 7.10 26.20 6.31
C VAL A 466 7.46 25.01 7.19
N ALA A 467 7.85 25.25 8.42
CA ALA A 467 8.06 24.24 9.46
C ALA A 467 6.81 24.09 10.34
N LEU A 468 6.17 22.93 10.32
CA LEU A 468 4.98 22.64 11.12
C LEU A 468 5.15 21.34 11.92
N PRO A 469 4.54 21.24 13.12
CA PRO A 469 4.42 19.98 13.85
C PRO A 469 3.35 19.10 13.16
N VAL A 470 3.71 18.52 12.02
CA VAL A 470 2.79 17.82 11.11
C VAL A 470 2.02 16.72 11.82
N SER A 471 2.70 15.92 12.66
CA SER A 471 2.02 14.84 13.42
C SER A 471 0.96 15.39 14.37
N LEU A 472 1.28 16.46 15.10
CA LEU A 472 0.35 17.09 16.05
C LEU A 472 -0.87 17.68 15.31
N VAL A 473 -0.63 18.36 14.18
CA VAL A 473 -1.71 18.88 13.31
C VAL A 473 -2.57 17.74 12.80
N ASN A 474 -1.95 16.64 12.33
CA ASN A 474 -2.68 15.49 11.83
C ASN A 474 -3.58 14.86 12.90
N PHE A 475 -3.07 14.59 14.10
CA PHE A 475 -3.88 14.06 15.21
C PHE A 475 -5.04 15.00 15.57
N GLY A 476 -4.80 16.31 15.57
CA GLY A 476 -5.85 17.31 15.80
C GLY A 476 -6.94 17.23 14.72
N LEU A 477 -6.58 17.16 13.46
CA LEU A 477 -7.54 17.04 12.34
C LEU A 477 -8.28 15.70 12.36
N CYS A 478 -7.61 14.61 12.75
CA CYS A 478 -8.25 13.32 12.93
C CYS A 478 -9.29 13.36 14.06
N ALA A 479 -8.98 14.00 15.18
CA ALA A 479 -9.92 14.20 16.27
C ALA A 479 -11.11 15.07 15.86
N PHE A 480 -10.88 16.14 15.12
CA PHE A 480 -11.92 16.98 14.52
C PHE A 480 -12.85 16.15 13.63
N GLY A 481 -12.29 15.37 12.70
CA GLY A 481 -13.07 14.56 11.76
C GLY A 481 -13.86 13.46 12.46
N ALA A 482 -13.27 12.74 13.41
CA ALA A 482 -13.94 11.71 14.20
C ALA A 482 -15.09 12.28 15.04
N ALA A 483 -14.88 13.44 15.69
CA ALA A 483 -15.92 14.13 16.44
C ALA A 483 -17.07 14.62 15.54
N SER A 484 -16.76 15.12 14.32
CA SER A 484 -17.77 15.52 13.35
C SER A 484 -18.66 14.33 12.93
N ILE A 485 -18.04 13.18 12.63
CA ILE A 485 -18.77 11.95 12.27
C ILE A 485 -19.61 11.45 13.45
N ALA A 486 -19.05 11.44 14.67
CA ALA A 486 -19.79 11.04 15.88
C ALA A 486 -21.02 11.93 16.11
N GLN A 487 -20.87 13.24 15.94
CA GLN A 487 -21.95 14.22 16.02
C GLN A 487 -23.08 13.93 15.01
N GLU A 488 -22.75 13.63 13.76
CA GLU A 488 -23.72 13.27 12.71
C GLU A 488 -24.46 11.95 13.02
N PHE A 489 -23.76 10.94 13.53
CA PHE A 489 -24.37 9.70 13.98
C PHE A 489 -25.30 9.92 15.18
N TRP A 490 -24.84 10.67 16.17
CA TRP A 490 -25.64 11.02 17.37
C TRP A 490 -26.95 11.71 16.99
N ARG A 491 -26.87 12.77 16.18
CA ARG A 491 -28.05 13.52 15.72
C ARG A 491 -29.01 12.64 14.92
N GLY A 492 -28.50 11.92 13.94
CA GLY A 492 -29.32 11.03 13.12
C GLY A 492 -30.03 9.95 13.96
N THR A 493 -29.32 9.37 14.94
CA THR A 493 -29.88 8.38 15.88
C THR A 493 -30.94 8.99 16.78
N ALA A 494 -30.71 10.19 17.32
CA ALA A 494 -31.66 10.90 18.17
C ALA A 494 -32.96 11.22 17.42
N VAL A 495 -32.88 11.74 16.19
CA VAL A 495 -34.04 12.00 15.34
C VAL A 495 -34.83 10.72 15.07
N ARG A 496 -34.12 9.65 14.63
CA ARG A 496 -34.81 8.38 14.36
C ARG A 496 -35.47 7.82 15.60
N ARG A 497 -34.82 7.87 16.76
CA ARG A 497 -35.35 7.43 18.03
C ARG A 497 -36.67 8.15 18.39
N ARG A 498 -36.71 9.48 18.19
CA ARG A 498 -37.95 10.26 18.42
C ARG A 498 -39.07 9.87 17.46
N GLN A 499 -38.70 9.56 16.19
CA GLN A 499 -39.72 9.18 15.18
C GLN A 499 -40.24 7.77 15.35
N THR A 500 -39.41 6.82 15.83
CA THR A 500 -39.76 5.39 15.86
C THR A 500 -40.08 4.86 17.27
N GLY A 501 -39.72 5.61 18.34
CA GLY A 501 -39.80 5.16 19.71
C GLY A 501 -38.85 4.01 20.07
N SER A 502 -37.91 3.63 19.17
CA SER A 502 -36.99 2.51 19.38
C SER A 502 -35.83 2.89 20.28
N ASP A 503 -35.16 1.90 20.85
CA ASP A 503 -33.93 2.09 21.64
C ASP A 503 -32.79 2.66 20.80
N PRO A 504 -31.73 3.22 21.44
CA PRO A 504 -30.62 3.87 20.70
C PRO A 504 -29.91 2.95 19.71
N VAL A 505 -29.68 1.67 20.05
CA VAL A 505 -28.93 0.72 19.22
C VAL A 505 -29.75 0.34 17.99
N THR A 506 -31.05 -0.01 18.18
CA THR A 506 -31.95 -0.28 17.07
C THR A 506 -32.13 0.93 16.17
N SER A 507 -32.17 2.15 16.74
CA SER A 507 -32.25 3.39 15.98
C SER A 507 -30.99 3.62 15.16
N LEU A 508 -29.80 3.38 15.69
CA LEU A 508 -28.51 3.51 15.00
C LEU A 508 -28.42 2.51 13.83
N ILE A 509 -28.70 1.23 14.10
CA ILE A 509 -28.67 0.19 13.06
C ILE A 509 -29.69 0.50 11.96
N GLY A 510 -30.90 0.86 12.33
CA GLY A 510 -31.97 1.22 11.40
C GLY A 510 -31.62 2.48 10.58
N LEU A 511 -30.92 3.45 11.16
CA LEU A 511 -30.39 4.63 10.46
C LEU A 511 -29.35 4.24 9.41
N MET A 512 -28.39 3.40 9.79
CA MET A 512 -27.34 2.92 8.87
C MET A 512 -27.94 2.15 7.68
N ILE A 513 -28.93 1.31 7.89
CA ILE A 513 -29.58 0.54 6.83
C ILE A 513 -30.43 1.46 5.93
N SER A 514 -31.30 2.30 6.51
CA SER A 514 -32.22 3.16 5.73
C SER A 514 -31.50 4.26 4.95
N LYS A 515 -30.45 4.85 5.51
CA LYS A 515 -29.63 5.88 4.88
C LYS A 515 -28.18 5.40 4.62
N ARG A 516 -28.04 4.13 4.21
CA ARG A 516 -26.75 3.43 4.06
C ARG A 516 -25.70 4.15 3.23
N ARG A 517 -26.10 4.91 2.20
CA ARG A 517 -25.19 5.69 1.36
C ARG A 517 -24.53 6.82 2.14
N LYS A 518 -25.30 7.56 2.95
CA LYS A 518 -24.82 8.65 3.81
C LYS A 518 -23.94 8.11 4.93
N TYR A 519 -24.49 7.20 5.74
CA TYR A 519 -23.81 6.71 6.93
C TYR A 519 -22.70 5.71 6.63
N GLY A 520 -22.86 4.88 5.57
CA GLY A 520 -21.75 4.06 5.05
C GLY A 520 -20.57 4.93 4.56
N GLY A 521 -20.85 6.05 3.88
CA GLY A 521 -19.82 7.04 3.52
C GLY A 521 -19.13 7.64 4.75
N TYR A 522 -19.86 7.91 5.84
CA TYR A 522 -19.23 8.38 7.09
C TYR A 522 -18.35 7.30 7.73
N VAL A 523 -18.73 6.02 7.64
CA VAL A 523 -17.86 4.91 8.07
C VAL A 523 -16.60 4.83 7.21
N VAL A 524 -16.70 5.03 5.89
CA VAL A 524 -15.52 5.14 5.00
C VAL A 524 -14.61 6.28 5.46
N HIS A 525 -15.16 7.47 5.72
CA HIS A 525 -14.36 8.60 6.22
C HIS A 525 -13.70 8.32 7.57
N LEU A 526 -14.41 7.63 8.49
CA LEU A 526 -13.82 7.20 9.76
C LEU A 526 -12.64 6.26 9.53
N GLY A 527 -12.76 5.31 8.58
CA GLY A 527 -11.66 4.44 8.19
C GLY A 527 -10.45 5.22 7.70
N VAL A 528 -10.65 6.20 6.82
CA VAL A 528 -9.57 7.09 6.33
C VAL A 528 -8.94 7.87 7.49
N ILE A 529 -9.73 8.44 8.40
CA ILE A 529 -9.23 9.17 9.57
C ILE A 529 -8.35 8.27 10.45
N VAL A 530 -8.78 7.03 10.69
CA VAL A 530 -8.00 6.04 11.47
C VAL A 530 -6.71 5.66 10.75
N MET A 531 -6.72 5.54 9.41
CA MET A 531 -5.48 5.34 8.63
C MET A 531 -4.52 6.52 8.79
N PHE A 532 -5.02 7.77 8.81
CA PHE A 532 -4.19 8.95 9.02
C PHE A 532 -3.58 9.02 10.41
N VAL A 533 -4.26 8.48 11.44
CA VAL A 533 -3.63 8.26 12.76
C VAL A 533 -2.43 7.31 12.63
N GLY A 534 -2.60 6.20 11.88
CA GLY A 534 -1.51 5.27 11.60
C GLY A 534 -0.35 5.90 10.82
N PHE A 535 -0.64 6.69 9.77
CA PHE A 535 0.39 7.38 8.98
C PHE A 535 1.23 8.36 9.80
N ALA A 536 0.65 8.97 10.84
CA ALA A 536 1.41 9.84 11.74
C ALA A 536 2.49 9.09 12.53
N GLY A 537 2.33 7.77 12.72
CA GLY A 537 3.31 6.91 13.38
C GLY A 537 4.67 6.92 12.69
N LYS A 538 4.70 7.07 11.35
CA LYS A 538 5.94 7.10 10.55
C LYS A 538 6.94 8.18 11.00
N ALA A 539 6.47 9.26 11.61
CA ALA A 539 7.33 10.30 12.15
C ALA A 539 8.12 9.86 13.40
N TYR A 540 7.77 8.73 13.98
CA TYR A 540 8.36 8.21 15.22
C TYR A 540 9.01 6.83 15.01
N ASP A 541 9.17 6.39 13.77
CA ASP A 541 9.89 5.17 13.46
C ASP A 541 11.30 5.23 13.99
N ARG A 542 11.73 4.11 14.55
CA ARG A 542 13.08 3.92 15.07
C ARG A 542 13.70 2.72 14.40
N GLU A 543 14.97 2.81 14.07
CA GLU A 543 15.71 1.70 13.46
C GLU A 543 17.08 1.52 14.11
N VAL A 544 17.56 0.29 14.13
CA VAL A 544 18.90 -0.05 14.60
C VAL A 544 19.45 -1.24 13.82
N ASP A 545 20.72 -1.17 13.45
CA ASP A 545 21.49 -2.29 12.93
C ASP A 545 22.39 -2.84 14.03
N ARG A 546 22.40 -4.16 14.21
CA ARG A 546 23.27 -4.84 15.18
C ARG A 546 23.86 -6.12 14.59
N THR A 547 25.15 -6.31 14.81
CA THR A 547 25.81 -7.60 14.62
C THR A 547 25.84 -8.32 15.95
N LEU A 548 25.29 -9.52 15.99
CA LEU A 548 25.24 -10.34 17.19
C LEU A 548 25.97 -11.65 16.94
N GLN A 549 26.56 -12.18 17.97
CA GLN A 549 27.19 -13.48 17.92
C GLN A 549 26.31 -14.51 18.61
N ARG A 550 26.27 -15.72 18.08
CA ARG A 550 25.56 -16.86 18.66
C ARG A 550 26.05 -17.09 20.08
N PRO A 551 25.14 -17.34 21.04
CA PRO A 551 25.55 -17.61 22.42
C PRO A 551 26.54 -18.77 22.54
N ALA A 552 27.55 -18.64 23.41
CA ALA A 552 28.60 -19.63 23.59
C ALA A 552 28.05 -21.02 23.99
N ILE A 553 26.90 -21.09 24.61
CA ILE A 553 26.24 -22.36 24.97
C ILE A 553 25.92 -23.24 23.74
N TRP A 554 25.59 -22.62 22.59
CA TRP A 554 25.35 -23.37 21.37
C TRP A 554 26.64 -23.88 20.74
N VAL A 555 27.72 -23.11 20.82
CA VAL A 555 29.04 -23.47 20.31
C VAL A 555 29.71 -24.49 21.24
N GLY A 556 29.59 -24.29 22.54
CA GLY A 556 30.21 -25.16 23.55
C GLY A 556 29.60 -26.55 23.66
N LEU A 557 28.30 -26.68 23.34
CA LEU A 557 27.57 -27.95 23.37
C LEU A 557 27.25 -28.49 21.97
N ASP A 558 27.90 -27.99 20.93
CA ASP A 558 27.73 -28.49 19.57
C ASP A 558 28.08 -29.98 19.46
N GLU A 559 27.33 -30.71 18.63
CA GLU A 559 27.55 -32.16 18.44
C GLU A 559 28.87 -32.47 17.73
N SER A 560 29.45 -31.52 17.00
CA SER A 560 30.78 -31.64 16.40
C SER A 560 31.89 -31.65 17.42
N ARG A 561 31.66 -31.17 18.65
CA ARG A 561 32.65 -31.20 19.74
C ARG A 561 32.69 -32.56 20.41
N THR A 562 33.91 -32.91 20.90
CA THR A 562 34.11 -34.14 21.64
C THR A 562 33.31 -34.14 22.96
N ARG A 563 33.05 -35.33 23.49
CA ARG A 563 32.37 -35.46 24.79
C ARG A 563 33.14 -34.75 25.91
N GLU A 564 34.47 -34.82 25.89
CA GLU A 564 35.36 -34.19 26.88
C GLU A 564 35.31 -32.68 26.79
N GLU A 565 35.28 -32.12 25.59
CA GLU A 565 35.13 -30.66 25.38
C GLU A 565 33.78 -30.15 25.87
N ARG A 566 32.68 -30.88 25.60
CA ARG A 566 31.35 -30.53 26.10
C ARG A 566 31.27 -30.64 27.63
N ALA A 567 31.89 -31.65 28.23
CA ALA A 567 31.96 -31.79 29.68
C ALA A 567 32.73 -30.64 30.32
N ARG A 568 33.90 -30.30 29.75
CA ARG A 568 34.74 -29.19 30.23
C ARG A 568 34.00 -27.88 30.11
N PHE A 569 33.30 -27.67 29.00
CA PHE A 569 32.48 -26.46 28.82
C PHE A 569 31.35 -26.36 29.85
N ALA A 570 30.71 -27.50 30.16
CA ALA A 570 29.63 -27.52 31.15
C ALA A 570 30.15 -27.22 32.57
N LEU A 571 31.34 -27.73 32.93
CA LEU A 571 32.00 -27.45 34.20
C LEU A 571 32.47 -26.00 34.32
N ASP A 572 33.26 -25.57 33.34
CA ASP A 572 33.97 -24.29 33.43
C ASP A 572 33.06 -23.11 33.12
N TYR A 573 32.15 -23.27 32.19
CA TYR A 573 31.31 -22.16 31.67
C TYR A 573 29.93 -22.12 32.31
N LEU A 574 29.27 -23.26 32.45
CA LEU A 574 27.95 -23.35 33.06
C LEU A 574 28.03 -23.50 34.59
N ASP A 575 29.22 -23.68 35.16
CA ASP A 575 29.46 -23.85 36.62
C ASP A 575 28.61 -24.96 37.22
N LEU A 576 28.56 -26.11 36.54
CA LEU A 576 27.76 -27.29 36.92
C LEU A 576 28.65 -28.32 37.62
N ASP A 577 28.04 -29.18 38.44
CA ASP A 577 28.73 -30.29 39.05
C ASP A 577 29.13 -31.38 38.03
N ASP A 578 30.15 -32.17 38.37
CA ASP A 578 30.72 -33.21 37.50
C ASP A 578 29.67 -34.19 36.96
N GLN A 579 28.66 -34.55 37.77
CA GLN A 579 27.61 -35.49 37.40
C GLN A 579 26.64 -34.92 36.37
N THR A 580 26.31 -33.63 36.50
CA THR A 580 25.45 -32.92 35.59
C THR A 580 26.17 -32.60 34.27
N ALA A 581 27.45 -32.18 34.36
CA ALA A 581 28.30 -31.95 33.18
C ALA A 581 28.47 -33.24 32.34
N GLU A 582 28.65 -34.38 32.98
CA GLU A 582 28.74 -35.68 32.30
C GLU A 582 27.42 -36.10 31.61
N LYS A 583 26.27 -35.81 32.24
CA LYS A 583 24.96 -36.05 31.61
C LYS A 583 24.77 -35.17 30.36
N ILE A 584 25.24 -33.95 30.42
CA ILE A 584 25.19 -33.00 29.25
C ILE A 584 26.15 -33.51 28.16
N ALA A 585 27.40 -33.84 28.55
CA ALA A 585 28.40 -34.29 27.59
C ALA A 585 27.99 -35.57 26.85
N SER A 586 27.30 -36.47 27.57
CA SER A 586 26.78 -37.73 27.01
C SER A 586 25.45 -37.57 26.24
N GLY A 587 24.89 -36.37 26.14
CA GLY A 587 23.63 -36.12 25.49
C GLY A 587 22.38 -36.56 26.25
N LYS A 588 22.53 -37.03 27.51
CA LYS A 588 21.41 -37.45 28.36
C LYS A 588 20.63 -36.28 28.95
N LEU A 589 21.24 -35.12 29.04
CA LEU A 589 20.64 -33.87 29.47
C LEU A 589 21.06 -32.78 28.48
N ASP A 590 20.10 -32.11 27.88
CA ASP A 590 20.35 -30.93 27.10
C ASP A 590 19.84 -29.70 27.89
N PRO A 591 20.76 -28.86 28.43
CA PRO A 591 20.35 -27.69 29.20
C PRO A 591 19.61 -26.64 28.36
N ARG A 592 19.62 -26.79 27.03
CA ARG A 592 18.91 -25.97 26.10
C ARG A 592 17.43 -26.35 25.98
N ARG A 593 17.03 -27.54 26.48
CA ARG A 593 15.68 -28.09 26.39
C ARG A 593 14.99 -28.24 27.72
N ASN A 594 13.71 -27.92 27.76
CA ASN A 594 12.84 -28.20 28.90
C ASN A 594 12.63 -29.72 29.01
N SER A 595 12.91 -30.30 30.18
CA SER A 595 12.75 -31.73 30.42
C SER A 595 11.30 -32.23 30.36
N ARG A 596 10.31 -31.35 30.45
CA ARG A 596 8.88 -31.71 30.47
C ARG A 596 8.22 -31.80 29.11
N ASP A 597 8.58 -30.93 28.17
CA ASP A 597 7.89 -30.77 26.87
C ASP A 597 8.84 -30.77 25.66
N GLY A 598 10.15 -30.91 25.89
CA GLY A 598 11.17 -30.91 24.85
C GLY A 598 11.36 -29.54 24.16
N THR A 599 10.65 -28.53 24.59
CA THR A 599 10.87 -27.17 24.12
C THR A 599 12.21 -26.63 24.60
N PHE A 600 12.81 -25.72 23.86
CA PHE A 600 14.04 -25.09 24.31
C PHE A 600 13.79 -24.29 25.59
N ASN A 601 14.62 -24.50 26.60
CA ASN A 601 14.61 -23.70 27.83
C ASN A 601 15.15 -22.31 27.48
N PHE A 602 14.26 -21.35 27.30
CA PHE A 602 14.60 -19.98 27.42
C PHE A 602 13.80 -19.39 28.57
N PRO A 603 14.39 -18.82 29.52
CA PRO A 603 15.30 -17.65 29.39
C PRO A 603 16.74 -18.08 29.34
N VAL A 604 17.56 -17.27 28.64
CA VAL A 604 19.01 -17.22 28.75
C VAL A 604 19.42 -17.56 30.18
N PRO A 605 20.40 -18.50 30.37
CA PRO A 605 20.85 -18.89 31.68
C PRO A 605 20.99 -17.70 32.61
N PRO A 606 20.57 -17.79 33.87
CA PRO A 606 20.53 -16.66 34.76
C PRO A 606 21.87 -15.95 34.77
N MET A 607 21.90 -14.70 34.41
CA MET A 607 22.87 -13.63 34.56
C MET A 607 24.38 -13.89 34.49
N LYS A 608 24.94 -15.12 34.67
CA LYS A 608 26.33 -15.42 34.35
C LYS A 608 26.59 -15.27 32.84
N ALA A 609 25.60 -15.48 32.02
CA ALA A 609 25.60 -15.24 30.58
C ALA A 609 25.65 -13.76 30.16
N ARG A 610 25.38 -12.84 31.05
CA ARG A 610 25.51 -11.39 30.85
C ARG A 610 26.83 -10.84 31.41
N GLN A 611 27.92 -11.64 31.40
CA GLN A 611 29.22 -11.14 31.82
C GLN A 611 29.74 -10.08 30.83
N PRO A 612 30.51 -9.07 31.32
CA PRO A 612 30.98 -7.92 30.56
C PRO A 612 31.76 -8.21 29.30
N ASP A 613 32.33 -9.37 29.17
CA ASP A 613 33.25 -9.75 28.10
C ASP A 613 32.60 -10.63 27.01
N TRP A 614 31.28 -10.75 27.06
CA TRP A 614 30.55 -11.49 26.03
C TRP A 614 30.37 -10.65 24.77
N PRO A 615 30.78 -11.14 23.60
CA PRO A 615 30.36 -10.56 22.36
C PRO A 615 28.83 -10.60 22.34
N THR A 616 28.24 -9.49 22.13
CA THR A 616 26.85 -9.19 22.36
C THR A 616 25.90 -10.13 21.62
N SER A 617 25.37 -11.17 22.29
CA SER A 617 24.21 -11.93 21.80
C SER A 617 22.89 -11.23 22.09
N ALA A 618 22.92 -10.09 22.80
CA ALA A 618 21.75 -9.32 23.16
C ALA A 618 22.01 -7.80 23.06
N PHE A 619 20.98 -7.04 22.81
CA PHE A 619 21.00 -5.58 22.83
C PHE A 619 19.67 -5.01 23.27
N VAL A 620 19.70 -3.80 23.81
CA VAL A 620 18.50 -3.01 24.15
C VAL A 620 18.23 -1.99 23.06
N PHE A 621 16.97 -1.89 22.64
CA PHE A 621 16.54 -0.87 21.70
C PHE A 621 15.14 -0.36 22.04
N GLY A 622 15.05 0.89 22.43
CA GLY A 622 13.81 1.48 22.94
C GLY A 622 13.34 0.76 24.22
N ASP A 623 12.13 0.23 24.17
CA ASP A 623 11.51 -0.48 25.28
C ASP A 623 11.72 -1.99 25.22
N TYR A 624 12.62 -2.47 24.37
CA TYR A 624 12.82 -3.90 24.10
C TYR A 624 14.25 -4.34 24.30
N THR A 625 14.41 -5.55 24.83
CA THR A 625 15.65 -6.31 24.83
C THR A 625 15.52 -7.45 23.83
N PHE A 626 16.44 -7.51 22.88
CA PHE A 626 16.54 -8.54 21.86
C PHE A 626 17.66 -9.50 22.21
N VAL A 627 17.38 -10.80 22.14
CA VAL A 627 18.37 -11.83 22.39
C VAL A 627 18.45 -12.76 21.20
N PHE A 628 19.61 -12.84 20.58
CA PHE A 628 19.87 -13.79 19.49
C PHE A 628 20.21 -15.13 20.08
N GLU A 629 19.44 -16.15 19.73
CA GLU A 629 19.52 -17.47 20.32
C GLU A 629 20.28 -18.45 19.45
N ASN A 630 19.91 -18.57 18.17
CA ASN A 630 20.48 -19.57 17.27
C ASN A 630 20.30 -19.21 15.80
N LEU A 631 21.12 -19.85 14.92
CA LEU A 631 20.90 -19.97 13.48
C LEU A 631 20.44 -21.38 13.15
N ILE A 632 19.32 -21.51 12.48
CA ILE A 632 18.70 -22.77 12.05
C ILE A 632 18.83 -22.85 10.53
N LEU A 633 19.55 -23.87 10.04
CA LEU A 633 19.67 -24.14 8.61
C LEU A 633 18.69 -25.25 8.22
N THR A 634 17.89 -24.98 7.20
CA THR A 634 16.99 -25.99 6.62
C THR A 634 17.13 -25.98 5.10
N SER A 635 16.95 -27.13 4.47
CA SER A 635 17.00 -27.25 3.01
C SER A 635 15.86 -28.15 2.56
N ASP A 636 15.07 -27.68 1.60
CA ASP A 636 14.05 -28.43 0.89
C ASP A 636 14.39 -28.55 -0.60
N ASP A 637 13.47 -29.05 -1.42
CA ASP A 637 13.70 -29.22 -2.87
C ASP A 637 13.78 -27.88 -3.63
N LEU A 638 13.23 -26.80 -3.07
CA LEU A 638 13.14 -25.50 -3.71
C LEU A 638 14.23 -24.54 -3.24
N LYS A 639 14.57 -24.57 -1.94
CA LYS A 639 15.40 -23.54 -1.30
C LYS A 639 16.20 -24.08 -0.12
N THR A 640 17.24 -23.35 0.23
CA THR A 640 17.92 -23.44 1.51
C THR A 640 17.57 -22.21 2.34
N SER A 641 17.12 -22.37 3.56
CA SER A 641 16.81 -21.27 4.44
C SER A 641 17.74 -21.21 5.64
N VAL A 642 18.18 -20.00 5.98
CA VAL A 642 18.89 -19.69 7.20
C VAL A 642 17.99 -18.81 8.06
N THR A 643 17.52 -19.37 9.15
CA THR A 643 16.56 -18.72 10.06
C THR A 643 17.27 -18.38 11.36
N ALA A 644 17.20 -17.12 11.77
CA ALA A 644 17.69 -16.70 13.07
C ALA A 644 16.54 -16.78 14.08
N GLN A 645 16.78 -17.45 15.20
CA GLN A 645 15.90 -17.43 16.36
C GLN A 645 16.29 -16.25 17.25
N MET A 646 15.35 -15.35 17.51
CA MET A 646 15.54 -14.18 18.35
C MET A 646 14.38 -14.04 19.31
N SER A 647 14.63 -13.94 20.61
CA SER A 647 13.61 -13.64 21.61
C SER A 647 13.54 -12.15 21.90
N ILE A 648 12.31 -11.66 22.11
CA ILE A 648 12.01 -10.25 22.40
C ILE A 648 11.44 -10.15 23.81
N TRP A 649 12.03 -9.25 24.59
CA TRP A 649 11.67 -9.00 25.98
C TRP A 649 11.37 -7.53 26.20
N ILE A 650 10.52 -7.18 27.19
CA ILE A 650 10.37 -5.79 27.62
C ILE A 650 11.61 -5.43 28.44
N ALA A 651 12.29 -4.36 28.03
CA ALA A 651 13.49 -3.89 28.69
C ALA A 651 13.18 -3.25 30.07
N ASP A 652 13.95 -3.61 31.09
CA ASP A 652 13.92 -2.93 32.40
C ASP A 652 14.54 -1.53 32.29
N ASP A 653 14.11 -0.61 33.12
CA ASP A 653 14.61 0.76 33.10
C ASP A 653 16.11 0.84 33.38
N ARG A 654 16.65 -0.03 34.25
CA ARG A 654 18.09 -0.15 34.51
C ARG A 654 18.87 -0.64 33.28
N GLU A 655 18.28 -1.50 32.43
CA GLU A 655 18.88 -1.93 31.15
C GLU A 655 18.91 -0.77 30.15
N LYS A 656 17.88 0.03 30.09
CA LYS A 656 17.82 1.23 29.25
C LYS A 656 18.85 2.28 29.70
N GLU A 657 19.00 2.48 31.00
CA GLU A 657 20.02 3.36 31.56
C GLU A 657 21.43 2.85 31.24
N LEU A 658 21.67 1.54 31.38
CA LEU A 658 22.95 0.90 31.06
C LEU A 658 23.31 1.05 29.57
N ASP A 659 22.36 0.82 28.66
CA ASP A 659 22.56 1.00 27.22
C ASP A 659 22.84 2.48 26.90
N THR A 660 22.11 3.38 27.52
CA THR A 660 22.30 4.83 27.35
C THR A 660 23.68 5.27 27.84
N ALA A 661 24.12 4.80 29.01
CA ALA A 661 25.44 5.11 29.56
C ALA A 661 26.58 4.53 28.68
N ARG A 662 26.39 3.30 28.12
CA ARG A 662 27.35 2.70 27.18
C ARG A 662 27.47 3.51 25.90
N ARG A 663 26.35 3.92 25.28
CA ARG A 663 26.39 4.75 24.06
C ARG A 663 27.08 6.07 24.29
N LYS A 664 26.85 6.70 25.45
CA LYS A 664 27.56 7.95 25.82
C LYS A 664 29.06 7.69 26.00
N LEU A 665 29.44 6.55 26.60
CA LEU A 665 30.84 6.18 26.76
C LEU A 665 31.50 5.93 25.40
N ASP A 666 30.86 5.14 24.52
CA ASP A 666 31.36 4.85 23.17
C ASP A 666 31.54 6.14 22.35
N ALA A 667 30.58 7.06 22.46
CA ALA A 667 30.66 8.36 21.81
C ALA A 667 31.82 9.21 22.36
N ALA A 668 31.96 9.28 23.70
CA ALA A 668 33.04 10.02 24.34
C ALA A 668 34.44 9.42 24.07
N GLU A 669 34.54 8.08 23.96
CA GLU A 669 35.81 7.40 23.62
C GLU A 669 36.13 7.51 22.13
N SER A 670 35.14 7.75 21.25
CA SER A 670 35.35 7.98 19.81
C SER A 670 35.78 9.41 19.45
N GLU A 671 35.75 10.34 20.41
CA GLU A 671 36.27 11.70 20.19
C GLU A 671 37.79 11.73 20.08
N ASP A 672 38.31 12.76 19.37
CA ASP A 672 39.75 12.97 19.25
C ASP A 672 40.43 13.04 20.64
N GLU A 673 41.55 12.39 20.82
CA GLU A 673 42.23 12.21 22.11
C GLU A 673 42.54 13.53 22.86
N ALA A 674 42.73 14.62 22.12
CA ALA A 674 42.94 15.97 22.65
C ALA A 674 41.65 16.66 23.20
N LYS A 675 40.45 16.14 22.85
CA LYS A 675 39.17 16.69 23.22
C LYS A 675 38.38 15.80 24.21
N ARG A 676 38.92 14.63 24.55
CA ARG A 676 38.24 13.66 25.43
C ARG A 676 38.10 14.20 26.84
N ASP A 677 36.86 14.24 27.33
CA ASP A 677 36.55 14.49 28.73
C ASP A 677 36.84 13.24 29.56
N GLN A 678 38.08 13.12 30.02
CA GLN A 678 38.53 11.97 30.81
C GLN A 678 37.74 11.81 32.12
N ALA A 679 37.27 12.92 32.73
CA ALA A 679 36.48 12.90 33.94
C ALA A 679 35.06 12.37 33.67
N GLY A 680 34.44 12.78 32.56
CA GLY A 680 33.16 12.29 32.11
C GLY A 680 33.19 10.81 31.74
N ILE A 681 34.24 10.37 31.04
CA ILE A 681 34.49 8.95 30.72
C ILE A 681 34.62 8.12 32.00
N ALA A 682 35.40 8.57 32.98
CA ALA A 682 35.54 7.87 34.24
C ALA A 682 34.22 7.76 35.02
N ALA A 683 33.42 8.84 35.04
CA ALA A 683 32.10 8.86 35.66
C ALA A 683 31.12 7.89 34.99
N LEU A 684 31.09 7.84 33.64
CA LEU A 684 30.28 6.89 32.88
C LEU A 684 30.68 5.44 33.15
N LYS A 685 31.98 5.13 33.26
CA LYS A 685 32.46 3.79 33.62
C LYS A 685 32.02 3.36 35.03
N VAL A 686 32.05 4.27 35.99
CA VAL A 686 31.53 4.04 37.35
C VAL A 686 30.02 3.76 37.32
N GLN A 687 29.25 4.60 36.63
CA GLN A 687 27.82 4.44 36.48
C GLN A 687 27.45 3.08 35.85
N ILE A 688 28.18 2.69 34.79
CA ILE A 688 28.03 1.40 34.13
C ILE A 688 28.27 0.24 35.12
N ASP A 689 29.31 0.33 35.92
CA ASP A 689 29.64 -0.71 36.91
C ASP A 689 28.61 -0.78 38.05
N GLU A 690 28.07 0.35 38.51
CA GLU A 690 27.00 0.37 39.51
C GLU A 690 25.71 -0.24 38.97
N LEU A 691 25.29 0.14 37.73
CA LEU A 691 24.12 -0.44 37.07
C LEU A 691 24.27 -1.94 36.86
N ARG A 692 25.48 -2.41 36.48
CA ARG A 692 25.80 -3.84 36.36
C ARG A 692 25.70 -4.57 37.68
N LYS A 693 26.19 -4.00 38.79
CA LYS A 693 26.08 -4.54 40.13
C LYS A 693 24.63 -4.64 40.59
N SER A 694 23.84 -3.60 40.35
CA SER A 694 22.41 -3.58 40.65
C SER A 694 21.66 -4.66 39.89
N LEU A 695 21.92 -4.81 38.59
CA LEU A 695 21.32 -5.85 37.75
C LEU A 695 21.73 -7.27 38.18
N LYS A 696 22.93 -7.45 38.80
CA LYS A 696 23.38 -8.75 39.36
C LYS A 696 22.71 -9.06 40.71
N ALA A 697 22.48 -8.03 41.53
CA ALA A 697 21.94 -8.22 42.89
C ALA A 697 20.44 -8.51 42.89
N ASP A 698 19.68 -7.96 41.93
CA ASP A 698 18.25 -8.10 41.81
C ASP A 698 17.89 -8.51 40.36
N PRO A 699 17.84 -9.85 40.08
CA PRO A 699 17.48 -10.37 38.78
C PRO A 699 16.03 -9.99 38.38
N ILE A 700 15.89 -9.43 37.20
CA ILE A 700 14.63 -8.93 36.70
C ILE A 700 13.72 -10.07 36.25
N SER A 701 12.46 -10.06 36.60
CA SER A 701 11.43 -10.82 35.92
C SER A 701 11.07 -10.14 34.61
N LEU A 702 11.80 -10.46 33.54
CA LEU A 702 11.54 -9.90 32.20
C LEU A 702 10.24 -10.48 31.64
N VAL A 703 9.39 -9.61 31.06
CA VAL A 703 8.22 -10.06 30.32
C VAL A 703 8.65 -10.49 28.93
N ASN A 704 8.62 -11.78 28.66
CA ASN A 704 8.89 -12.33 27.33
C ASN A 704 7.69 -12.06 26.41
N LEU A 705 7.93 -11.39 25.30
CA LEU A 705 6.95 -11.17 24.24
C LEU A 705 6.88 -12.34 23.25
N GLY A 706 7.80 -13.28 23.33
CA GLY A 706 7.94 -14.45 22.47
C GLY A 706 9.06 -14.35 21.46
N ASP A 707 9.29 -15.45 20.77
CA ASP A 707 10.34 -15.56 19.77
C ASP A 707 9.88 -15.06 18.41
N VAL A 708 10.83 -14.58 17.62
CA VAL A 708 10.68 -14.20 16.22
C VAL A 708 11.76 -14.88 15.39
N TYR A 709 11.45 -15.15 14.12
CA TYR A 709 12.27 -15.98 13.24
C TYR A 709 12.57 -15.29 11.90
N PRO A 710 13.32 -14.18 11.88
CA PRO A 710 13.75 -13.60 10.63
C PRO A 710 14.70 -14.54 9.87
N ALA A 711 14.50 -14.66 8.55
CA ALA A 711 15.24 -15.62 7.75
C ALA A 711 15.77 -15.06 6.43
N LYS A 712 16.71 -15.79 5.84
CA LYS A 712 17.14 -15.63 4.46
C LYS A 712 16.89 -16.93 3.71
N TRP A 713 16.20 -16.82 2.56
CA TRP A 713 15.94 -17.94 1.68
C TRP A 713 16.78 -17.84 0.41
N ASN A 714 17.53 -18.88 0.12
CA ASN A 714 18.36 -19.01 -1.09
C ASN A 714 17.74 -20.09 -1.98
N TYR A 715 17.22 -19.68 -3.14
CA TYR A 715 16.54 -20.60 -4.06
C TYR A 715 17.52 -21.37 -4.92
N LYS A 716 17.28 -22.70 -5.10
CA LYS A 716 18.18 -23.62 -5.81
C LYS A 716 18.24 -23.38 -7.32
N LYS A 717 17.24 -22.71 -7.91
CA LYS A 717 17.18 -22.40 -9.34
C LYS A 717 17.84 -21.08 -9.72
N GLY A 718 18.81 -20.60 -8.94
CA GLY A 718 19.62 -19.43 -9.28
C GLY A 718 18.87 -18.09 -9.20
N GLN A 719 17.77 -18.04 -8.43
CA GLN A 719 17.01 -16.83 -8.18
C GLN A 719 17.65 -16.03 -7.04
N GLU A 720 17.40 -14.72 -6.98
CA GLU A 720 17.94 -13.89 -5.90
C GLU A 720 17.41 -14.32 -4.51
N PRO A 721 18.26 -14.21 -3.47
CA PRO A 721 17.84 -14.51 -2.11
C PRO A 721 16.75 -13.55 -1.62
N THR A 722 15.74 -14.07 -0.93
CA THR A 722 14.73 -13.24 -0.25
C THR A 722 15.03 -13.07 1.22
N SER A 723 14.54 -12.00 1.82
CA SER A 723 14.61 -11.74 3.26
C SER A 723 13.22 -11.92 3.85
N GLU A 724 13.04 -12.97 4.63
CA GLU A 724 11.80 -13.23 5.37
C GLU A 724 11.85 -12.47 6.68
N VAL A 725 10.99 -11.50 6.82
CA VAL A 725 10.94 -10.64 7.99
C VAL A 725 10.13 -11.29 9.11
N ALA A 726 10.49 -10.97 10.34
CA ALA A 726 9.72 -11.40 11.50
C ALA A 726 9.11 -10.18 12.20
N ILE A 727 7.79 -10.17 12.36
CA ILE A 727 7.04 -9.03 12.87
C ILE A 727 6.29 -9.43 14.13
N LYS A 728 6.58 -8.74 15.24
CA LYS A 728 5.78 -8.83 16.46
C LYS A 728 4.77 -7.69 16.45
N VAL A 729 3.54 -8.01 16.10
CA VAL A 729 2.45 -7.04 15.97
C VAL A 729 1.92 -6.65 17.34
N ARG A 730 1.83 -5.35 17.62
CA ARG A 730 1.19 -4.77 18.81
C ARG A 730 0.27 -3.62 18.38
N ILE A 731 -0.73 -3.30 19.20
CA ILE A 731 -1.72 -2.27 18.84
C ILE A 731 -1.14 -0.86 18.76
N HIS A 732 -0.08 -0.58 19.51
CA HIS A 732 0.56 0.73 19.58
C HIS A 732 1.83 0.83 18.72
N GLU A 733 2.52 -0.28 18.45
CA GLU A 733 3.69 -0.34 17.58
C GLU A 733 4.00 -1.78 17.16
N ASP A 734 4.62 -1.97 16.02
CA ASP A 734 5.16 -3.24 15.58
C ASP A 734 6.66 -3.29 15.80
N VAL A 735 7.17 -4.41 16.28
CA VAL A 735 8.60 -4.72 16.32
C VAL A 735 8.92 -5.61 15.13
N TYR A 736 9.73 -5.09 14.24
CA TYR A 736 10.02 -5.66 12.92
C TYR A 736 11.50 -6.01 12.85
N SER A 737 11.84 -7.27 12.62
CA SER A 737 13.20 -7.79 12.63
C SER A 737 13.57 -8.40 11.28
N VAL A 738 14.74 -8.06 10.76
CA VAL A 738 15.28 -8.57 9.49
C VAL A 738 16.65 -9.16 9.71
N LEU A 739 16.89 -10.38 9.24
CA LEU A 739 18.21 -10.96 9.11
C LEU A 739 18.87 -10.41 7.83
N THR A 740 19.81 -9.47 7.99
CA THR A 740 20.45 -8.81 6.84
C THR A 740 21.67 -9.56 6.33
N GLY A 741 22.35 -10.31 7.18
CA GLY A 741 23.50 -11.14 6.84
C GLY A 741 23.78 -12.15 7.94
N TYR A 742 24.51 -13.17 7.61
CA TYR A 742 24.91 -14.22 8.55
C TYR A 742 26.26 -14.83 8.15
N ASP A 743 26.93 -15.42 9.11
CA ASP A 743 28.12 -16.24 8.92
C ASP A 743 27.94 -17.49 9.79
N THR A 744 27.79 -18.62 9.13
CA THR A 744 27.54 -19.91 9.79
C THR A 744 28.76 -20.38 10.56
N ASP A 745 29.98 -20.06 10.12
CA ASP A 745 31.23 -20.54 10.70
C ASP A 745 31.57 -19.81 12.00
N SER A 746 31.46 -18.49 11.99
CA SER A 746 31.69 -17.69 13.20
C SER A 746 30.44 -17.63 14.10
N GLY A 747 29.26 -18.04 13.62
CA GLY A 747 27.99 -17.88 14.31
C GLY A 747 27.53 -16.43 14.46
N MET A 748 28.03 -15.54 13.65
CA MET A 748 27.60 -14.14 13.62
C MET A 748 26.37 -13.92 12.73
N ALA A 749 25.49 -13.03 13.15
CA ALA A 749 24.33 -12.61 12.39
C ALA A 749 24.12 -11.09 12.49
N ASN A 750 23.77 -10.49 11.37
CA ASN A 750 23.45 -9.07 11.28
C ASN A 750 21.95 -8.89 11.27
N PHE A 751 21.45 -8.09 12.19
CA PHE A 751 20.04 -7.77 12.32
C PHE A 751 19.79 -6.30 12.06
N ARG A 752 18.73 -6.02 11.32
CA ARG A 752 18.11 -4.70 11.30
C ARG A 752 16.77 -4.79 11.99
N VAL A 753 16.57 -3.96 13.00
CA VAL A 753 15.34 -3.95 13.79
C VAL A 753 14.70 -2.56 13.66
N PHE A 754 13.40 -2.57 13.33
CA PHE A 754 12.57 -1.38 13.32
C PHE A 754 11.53 -1.48 14.41
N VAL A 755 11.21 -0.34 15.01
CA VAL A 755 10.01 -0.17 15.84
C VAL A 755 9.13 0.84 15.13
N ASN A 756 7.98 0.37 14.62
CA ASN A 756 7.05 1.11 13.78
C ASN A 756 5.78 1.46 14.58
N PRO A 757 5.68 2.67 15.19
CA PRO A 757 4.52 3.07 15.96
C PRO A 757 3.27 3.23 15.10
N LEU A 758 2.13 2.84 15.66
CA LEU A 758 0.78 3.03 15.12
C LEU A 758 0.49 2.36 13.76
N ILE A 759 1.39 1.53 13.22
CA ILE A 759 1.17 0.88 11.91
C ILE A 759 -0.10 0.02 11.89
N SER A 760 -0.44 -0.66 13.00
CA SER A 760 -1.66 -1.45 13.14
C SER A 760 -2.93 -0.64 12.87
N TRP A 761 -2.92 0.68 13.11
CA TRP A 761 -4.06 1.56 12.84
C TRP A 761 -4.29 1.81 11.35
N VAL A 762 -3.27 1.65 10.50
CA VAL A 762 -3.44 1.68 9.05
C VAL A 762 -4.32 0.51 8.61
N TRP A 763 -4.02 -0.69 9.12
CA TRP A 763 -4.78 -1.90 8.78
C TRP A 763 -6.21 -1.86 9.34
N ILE A 764 -6.36 -1.44 10.61
CA ILE A 764 -7.67 -1.25 11.25
C ILE A 764 -8.51 -0.21 10.49
N GLY A 765 -7.92 0.92 10.13
CA GLY A 765 -8.61 1.97 9.38
C GLY A 765 -9.10 1.48 8.02
N PHE A 766 -8.29 0.66 7.34
CA PHE A 766 -8.71 0.04 6.09
C PHE A 766 -9.90 -0.93 6.27
N LEU A 767 -9.91 -1.74 7.32
CA LEU A 767 -11.04 -2.63 7.61
C LEU A 767 -12.34 -1.82 7.83
N ILE A 768 -12.25 -0.70 8.54
CA ILE A 768 -13.39 0.23 8.74
C ILE A 768 -13.83 0.82 7.39
N LEU A 769 -12.89 1.24 6.52
CA LEU A 769 -13.18 1.74 5.17
C LEU A 769 -13.91 0.67 4.34
N GLY A 770 -13.41 -0.56 4.35
CA GLY A 770 -14.01 -1.70 3.67
C GLY A 770 -15.44 -1.97 4.14
N LEU A 771 -15.66 -1.96 5.45
CA LEU A 771 -17.00 -2.10 6.05
C LEU A 771 -17.95 -0.98 5.56
N GLY A 772 -17.50 0.27 5.58
CA GLY A 772 -18.28 1.40 5.07
C GLY A 772 -18.64 1.25 3.60
N THR A 773 -17.68 0.80 2.78
CA THR A 773 -17.90 0.52 1.35
C THR A 773 -18.92 -0.59 1.13
N LEU A 774 -18.85 -1.69 1.88
CA LEU A 774 -19.82 -2.78 1.83
C LEU A 774 -21.22 -2.30 2.23
N ILE A 775 -21.35 -1.47 3.27
CA ILE A 775 -22.63 -0.86 3.67
C ILE A 775 -23.21 -0.03 2.51
N CYS A 776 -22.40 0.75 1.82
CA CYS A 776 -22.83 1.53 0.65
C CYS A 776 -23.30 0.66 -0.52
N LEU A 777 -22.73 -0.54 -0.67
CA LEU A 777 -23.06 -1.49 -1.76
C LEU A 777 -24.34 -2.31 -1.51
N ILE A 778 -24.91 -2.35 -0.29
CA ILE A 778 -26.13 -3.09 0.00
C ILE A 778 -27.24 -2.68 -0.98
N PRO A 779 -27.85 -3.62 -1.76
CA PRO A 779 -28.92 -3.28 -2.70
C PRO A 779 -30.21 -2.79 -2.01
N GLN A 780 -30.96 -1.90 -2.67
CA GLN A 780 -32.26 -1.42 -2.15
C GLN A 780 -33.25 -2.56 -1.94
N SER A 781 -33.29 -3.54 -2.83
CA SER A 781 -34.16 -4.71 -2.73
C SER A 781 -33.96 -5.52 -1.43
N VAL A 782 -32.74 -5.56 -0.91
CA VAL A 782 -32.43 -6.20 0.38
C VAL A 782 -33.03 -5.37 1.53
N VAL A 783 -32.87 -4.05 1.46
CA VAL A 783 -33.44 -3.12 2.46
C VAL A 783 -34.99 -3.22 2.48
N ASP A 784 -35.59 -3.15 1.28
CA ASP A 784 -37.07 -3.25 1.15
C ASP A 784 -37.59 -4.62 1.66
N GLY A 785 -36.87 -5.71 1.38
CA GLY A 785 -37.17 -7.03 1.88
C GLY A 785 -37.11 -7.14 3.41
N LEU A 786 -36.19 -6.40 4.04
CA LEU A 786 -36.06 -6.38 5.51
C LEU A 786 -37.09 -5.47 6.17
N THR A 787 -37.56 -4.41 5.49
CA THR A 787 -38.52 -3.44 6.03
C THR A 787 -39.98 -3.83 5.81
N THR A 788 -40.31 -4.58 4.75
CA THR A 788 -41.68 -4.96 4.37
C THR A 788 -42.19 -6.24 5.01
N ARG A 789 -41.34 -7.10 5.57
CA ARG A 789 -41.76 -8.28 6.32
C ARG A 789 -42.32 -7.88 7.69
N LYS A 790 -43.63 -7.79 7.80
CA LYS A 790 -44.36 -7.55 9.04
C LYS A 790 -43.76 -8.32 10.24
N GLY A 791 -43.10 -7.60 11.13
CA GLY A 791 -43.09 -7.83 12.57
C GLY A 791 -42.37 -9.03 13.19
N ARG A 792 -41.91 -10.06 12.45
CA ARG A 792 -41.29 -11.27 13.04
C ARG A 792 -39.80 -11.50 12.74
N LEU A 793 -39.20 -10.80 11.83
CA LEU A 793 -37.77 -10.94 11.45
C LEU A 793 -36.95 -9.64 11.60
N GLY A 794 -37.55 -8.55 12.05
CA GLY A 794 -36.93 -7.24 12.13
C GLY A 794 -35.65 -7.19 12.99
N ASN A 795 -35.60 -7.96 14.06
CA ASN A 795 -34.47 -7.96 14.97
C ASN A 795 -33.39 -9.02 14.65
N ALA A 796 -33.80 -10.19 14.16
CA ALA A 796 -32.87 -11.30 13.89
C ALA A 796 -32.17 -11.18 12.54
N GLY A 797 -32.83 -10.65 11.50
CA GLY A 797 -32.25 -10.49 10.17
C GLY A 797 -31.17 -9.37 10.13
N ASN A 798 -31.38 -8.29 10.89
CA ASN A 798 -30.42 -7.19 11.00
C ASN A 798 -29.14 -7.61 11.76
N ALA A 799 -29.32 -8.42 12.82
CA ALA A 799 -28.18 -8.99 13.56
C ALA A 799 -27.40 -10.01 12.72
N ALA A 800 -28.07 -10.81 11.88
CA ALA A 800 -27.40 -11.81 11.03
C ALA A 800 -26.53 -11.17 9.94
N ILE A 801 -26.95 -10.06 9.32
CA ILE A 801 -26.14 -9.36 8.32
C ILE A 801 -24.93 -8.69 8.99
N LEU A 802 -25.12 -8.08 10.17
CA LEU A 802 -24.01 -7.51 10.94
C LEU A 802 -23.06 -8.58 11.47
N LEU A 803 -23.56 -9.72 11.89
CA LEU A 803 -22.75 -10.85 12.32
C LEU A 803 -22.01 -11.51 11.14
N LEU A 804 -22.60 -11.60 9.94
CA LEU A 804 -21.93 -12.08 8.74
C LEU A 804 -20.80 -11.12 8.29
N VAL A 805 -21.05 -9.81 8.34
CA VAL A 805 -20.03 -8.81 8.01
C VAL A 805 -18.95 -8.75 9.08
N ALA A 806 -19.33 -8.79 10.36
CA ALA A 806 -18.37 -8.86 11.48
C ALA A 806 -17.60 -10.18 11.49
N GLY A 807 -18.27 -11.30 11.16
CA GLY A 807 -17.64 -12.62 11.03
C GLY A 807 -16.66 -12.70 9.87
N ALA A 808 -16.97 -12.09 8.73
CA ALA A 808 -16.05 -11.98 7.60
C ALA A 808 -14.83 -11.12 7.95
N LEU A 809 -15.03 -10.02 8.69
CA LEU A 809 -13.95 -9.16 9.19
C LEU A 809 -13.08 -9.86 10.24
N LEU A 810 -13.70 -10.60 11.17
CA LEU A 810 -13.01 -11.41 12.18
C LEU A 810 -12.25 -12.58 11.53
N ALA A 811 -12.79 -13.22 10.50
CA ALA A 811 -12.08 -14.25 9.75
C ALA A 811 -10.85 -13.70 9.01
N MET A 812 -10.93 -12.47 8.49
CA MET A 812 -9.78 -11.79 7.91
C MET A 812 -8.70 -11.42 8.95
N THR A 813 -9.08 -11.13 10.20
CA THR A 813 -8.12 -10.83 11.28
C THR A 813 -7.57 -12.08 11.97
N ALA A 814 -8.35 -13.17 12.05
CA ALA A 814 -7.91 -14.42 12.68
C ALA A 814 -6.88 -15.18 11.83
N SER A 815 -6.88 -15.02 10.51
CA SER A 815 -5.88 -15.64 9.64
C SER A 815 -4.46 -15.04 9.80
N THR A 816 -4.34 -13.86 10.41
CA THR A 816 -3.02 -13.23 10.66
C THR A 816 -2.29 -13.81 11.87
N ALA A 817 -2.95 -14.56 12.75
CA ALA A 817 -2.37 -15.14 13.95
C ALA A 817 -1.86 -16.59 13.76
N SER A 818 -2.17 -17.26 12.66
CA SER A 818 -1.92 -18.69 12.47
C SER A 818 -0.86 -19.05 11.41
N ALA A 819 -0.22 -18.08 10.78
CA ALA A 819 0.84 -18.30 9.77
C ALA A 819 2.25 -18.45 10.40
N ALA A 820 2.35 -18.62 11.71
CA ALA A 820 3.60 -18.88 12.39
C ALA A 820 3.77 -20.38 12.64
N ALA A 821 4.82 -20.95 12.02
CA ALA A 821 5.49 -22.20 12.37
C ALA A 821 4.79 -23.52 11.99
N GLU A 822 4.95 -23.94 10.76
CA GLU A 822 5.12 -25.36 10.49
C GLU A 822 6.59 -25.74 10.80
N HIS A 823 6.79 -26.50 11.88
CA HIS A 823 8.09 -27.03 12.25
C HIS A 823 8.50 -28.13 11.26
N VAL A 824 9.57 -27.89 10.51
CA VAL A 824 10.28 -28.92 9.76
C VAL A 824 11.50 -29.37 10.55
N ALA A 825 11.60 -30.70 10.76
CA ALA A 825 12.70 -31.35 11.46
C ALA A 825 14.04 -31.14 10.72
N PRO A 826 15.19 -31.15 11.43
CA PRO A 826 16.49 -30.86 10.83
C PRO A 826 17.00 -32.01 9.96
N GLY A 827 17.27 -31.74 8.70
CA GLY A 827 17.99 -32.59 7.75
C GLY A 827 19.44 -32.15 7.61
N GLN A 828 20.34 -33.12 7.48
CA GLN A 828 21.78 -33.00 7.45
C GLN A 828 22.33 -32.10 6.34
N GLY A 829 23.47 -31.48 6.63
CA GLY A 829 24.08 -30.39 5.89
C GLY A 829 24.59 -30.71 4.49
N MET A 830 24.72 -29.66 3.71
CA MET A 830 25.59 -29.58 2.54
C MET A 830 26.13 -28.16 2.34
N GLY A 831 27.33 -28.11 1.84
CA GLY A 831 28.30 -27.07 1.67
C GLY A 831 27.94 -25.68 1.27
N ASP A 832 28.76 -24.86 1.77
CA ASP A 832 28.92 -23.43 1.70
C ASP A 832 28.98 -22.83 0.30
N THR A 833 28.12 -21.83 0.02
CA THR A 833 28.31 -20.85 -1.06
C THR A 833 27.85 -19.45 -0.63
N SER A 834 27.90 -19.12 0.64
CA SER A 834 27.52 -17.79 1.11
C SER A 834 28.69 -17.07 1.76
N GLN A 835 29.53 -16.39 0.96
CA GLN A 835 30.31 -15.29 1.51
C GLN A 835 29.33 -14.21 1.93
N GLY A 836 28.94 -14.23 3.20
CA GLY A 836 28.06 -13.26 3.79
C GLY A 836 28.68 -11.86 3.76
N TRP A 837 27.91 -10.88 3.36
CA TRP A 837 28.26 -9.46 3.44
C TRP A 837 28.20 -8.96 4.89
N ALA A 838 28.96 -9.61 5.78
CA ALA A 838 28.98 -9.29 7.21
C ALA A 838 29.62 -7.91 7.53
N SER A 839 30.23 -7.24 6.53
CA SER A 839 31.01 -6.02 6.70
C SER A 839 30.51 -4.83 5.89
N MET A 840 29.22 -4.64 5.71
CA MET A 840 28.73 -3.41 5.05
C MET A 840 29.09 -2.17 5.87
N ALA A 841 29.63 -1.14 5.20
CA ALA A 841 29.91 0.15 5.80
C ALA A 841 28.65 0.75 6.42
N ARG A 842 28.74 1.19 7.66
CA ARG A 842 27.62 1.78 8.42
C ARG A 842 27.91 3.24 8.74
N PRO A 843 26.89 4.12 8.74
CA PRO A 843 27.08 5.48 9.17
C PRO A 843 27.51 5.51 10.64
N ARG A 844 28.51 6.34 10.96
CA ARG A 844 29.07 6.52 12.31
C ARG A 844 28.33 7.61 13.09
N ASN A 845 27.62 8.49 12.38
CA ASN A 845 26.89 9.62 12.96
C ASN A 845 25.65 9.99 12.14
N ASP A 846 24.83 10.90 12.68
CA ASP A 846 23.58 11.34 12.04
C ASP A 846 23.79 12.03 10.69
N LEU A 847 24.92 12.74 10.51
CA LEU A 847 25.25 13.43 9.27
C LEU A 847 25.52 12.43 8.14
N GLU A 848 26.32 11.41 8.41
CA GLU A 848 26.57 10.31 7.47
C GLU A 848 25.26 9.60 7.12
N SER A 849 24.44 9.30 8.13
CA SER A 849 23.12 8.68 7.92
C SER A 849 22.22 9.55 7.04
N LYS A 850 22.18 10.86 7.30
CA LYS A 850 21.39 11.81 6.51
C LYS A 850 21.86 11.88 5.05
N ALA A 851 23.16 11.95 4.83
CA ALA A 851 23.75 11.98 3.49
C ALA A 851 23.49 10.67 2.73
N MET A 852 23.64 9.53 3.38
CA MET A 852 23.42 8.22 2.77
C MET A 852 21.93 7.98 2.43
N LYS A 853 21.01 8.55 3.17
CA LYS A 853 19.56 8.51 2.86
C LYS A 853 19.17 9.40 1.68
N GLU A 854 19.93 10.45 1.41
CA GLU A 854 19.69 11.35 0.29
C GLU A 854 20.35 10.88 -1.02
N LEU A 855 21.35 10.00 -0.95
CA LEU A 855 22.04 9.46 -2.11
C LEU A 855 21.38 8.16 -2.59
N LEU A 856 21.07 8.07 -3.88
CA LEU A 856 20.52 6.89 -4.53
C LEU A 856 21.64 5.96 -5.01
N CYS A 857 21.43 4.65 -4.89
CA CYS A 857 22.39 3.66 -5.36
C CYS A 857 22.36 3.56 -6.89
N VAL A 858 23.54 3.59 -7.51
CA VAL A 858 23.72 3.51 -8.97
C VAL A 858 23.91 2.06 -9.47
N CYS A 859 23.52 1.06 -8.69
CA CYS A 859 23.74 -0.36 -9.01
C CYS A 859 22.90 -0.89 -10.18
N GLY A 860 21.99 -0.10 -10.74
CA GLY A 860 21.04 -0.55 -11.78
C GLY A 860 19.88 -1.41 -11.27
N CYS A 861 19.76 -1.64 -9.96
CA CYS A 861 18.63 -2.33 -9.38
C CYS A 861 17.34 -1.53 -9.58
N ALA A 862 16.23 -2.20 -9.91
CA ALA A 862 14.95 -1.57 -10.24
C ALA A 862 14.30 -0.72 -9.12
N GLY A 863 14.87 -0.71 -7.91
CA GLY A 863 14.24 -0.09 -6.74
C GLY A 863 14.65 1.34 -6.42
N HIS A 864 15.64 1.95 -7.10
CA HIS A 864 16.20 3.28 -6.78
C HIS A 864 16.31 3.57 -5.27
N GLN A 865 16.82 2.58 -4.53
CA GLN A 865 16.97 2.68 -3.09
C GLN A 865 18.10 3.64 -2.74
N SER A 866 17.98 4.32 -1.60
CA SER A 866 19.08 5.10 -1.05
C SER A 866 20.29 4.19 -0.81
N ILE A 867 21.50 4.75 -0.86
CA ILE A 867 22.67 3.93 -0.50
C ILE A 867 22.64 3.48 0.95
N PHE A 868 21.82 4.12 1.79
CA PHE A 868 21.55 3.69 3.16
C PHE A 868 20.77 2.37 3.21
N ASP A 869 19.78 2.22 2.35
CA ASP A 869 18.87 1.05 2.33
C ASP A 869 19.37 -0.07 1.41
N CYS A 870 20.02 0.28 0.31
CA CYS A 870 20.51 -0.67 -0.69
C CYS A 870 21.62 -1.58 -0.12
N LYS A 871 21.52 -2.89 -0.39
CA LYS A 871 22.43 -3.92 0.17
C LYS A 871 23.47 -4.44 -0.82
N CYS A 872 23.63 -3.80 -1.99
CA CYS A 872 24.57 -4.25 -3.01
C CYS A 872 25.99 -3.72 -2.74
N LYS A 873 26.97 -4.29 -3.46
CA LYS A 873 28.37 -3.87 -3.38
C LYS A 873 28.55 -2.40 -3.73
N SER A 874 27.87 -1.90 -4.77
CA SER A 874 27.93 -0.48 -5.16
C SER A 874 27.50 0.45 -4.04
N ALA A 875 26.41 0.11 -3.32
CA ALA A 875 25.96 0.88 -2.17
C ALA A 875 27.00 0.86 -1.02
N HIS A 876 27.64 -0.28 -0.79
CA HIS A 876 28.73 -0.40 0.19
C HIS A 876 29.89 0.53 -0.16
N ASP A 877 30.34 0.49 -1.42
CA ASP A 877 31.46 1.31 -1.90
C ASP A 877 31.10 2.80 -1.81
N MET A 878 29.89 3.20 -2.22
CA MET A 878 29.40 4.57 -2.10
C MET A 878 29.31 5.06 -0.64
N ARG A 879 28.91 4.20 0.32
CA ARG A 879 28.93 4.55 1.75
C ARG A 879 30.34 4.81 2.27
N LEU A 880 31.33 4.00 1.86
CA LEU A 880 32.73 4.23 2.21
C LEU A 880 33.19 5.59 1.68
N VAL A 881 32.84 5.96 0.45
CA VAL A 881 33.16 7.26 -0.12
C VAL A 881 32.54 8.41 0.71
N VAL A 882 31.27 8.28 1.15
CA VAL A 882 30.66 9.29 2.04
C VAL A 882 31.43 9.43 3.35
N MET A 883 31.78 8.30 3.97
CA MET A 883 32.49 8.27 5.26
C MET A 883 33.90 8.86 5.14
N ASP A 884 34.63 8.52 4.07
CA ASP A 884 35.95 9.04 3.80
C ASP A 884 35.91 10.54 3.49
N PHE A 885 34.95 10.99 2.69
CA PHE A 885 34.77 12.40 2.34
C PHE A 885 34.56 13.27 3.59
N LEU A 886 33.68 12.85 4.48
CA LEU A 886 33.38 13.58 5.72
C LEU A 886 34.50 13.52 6.76
N SER A 887 35.40 12.53 6.66
CA SER A 887 36.57 12.40 7.54
C SER A 887 37.86 12.97 6.99
N GLN A 888 37.82 13.65 5.82
CA GLN A 888 39.02 14.22 5.18
C GLN A 888 39.71 15.26 6.06
N LYS A 889 41.03 15.22 6.05
CA LYS A 889 41.91 16.18 6.71
C LYS A 889 42.72 16.97 5.68
N ASP A 890 42.96 18.23 5.97
CA ASP A 890 43.80 19.08 5.14
C ASP A 890 45.31 18.68 5.20
N ARG A 891 46.13 19.34 4.42
CA ARG A 891 47.60 19.08 4.40
C ARG A 891 48.31 19.32 5.76
N ASN A 892 47.61 19.99 6.70
CA ASN A 892 48.10 20.28 8.05
C ASN A 892 47.50 19.31 9.10
N GLY A 893 46.73 18.31 8.67
CA GLY A 893 46.10 17.32 9.54
C GLY A 893 44.82 17.80 10.23
N LYS A 894 44.31 19.01 9.91
CA LYS A 894 43.07 19.56 10.45
C LYS A 894 41.88 19.06 9.61
N ALA A 895 40.79 18.73 10.24
CA ALA A 895 39.56 18.33 9.55
C ALA A 895 39.09 19.42 8.56
N VAL A 896 38.72 19.01 7.35
CA VAL A 896 38.27 19.93 6.27
C VAL A 896 36.98 20.61 6.67
N PHE A 897 36.09 19.90 7.37
CA PHE A 897 34.81 20.42 7.83
C PHE A 897 34.76 20.49 9.35
N ASP A 898 34.21 21.59 9.90
CA ASP A 898 33.98 21.74 11.33
C ASP A 898 32.63 21.11 11.69
N LEU A 899 32.63 19.80 11.91
CA LEU A 899 31.40 19.05 12.23
C LEU A 899 30.83 19.35 13.63
N ALA A 900 31.53 20.15 14.46
CA ALA A 900 31.02 20.56 15.77
C ALA A 900 29.93 21.64 15.64
N THR A 901 30.02 22.49 14.64
CA THR A 901 29.04 23.57 14.40
C THR A 901 27.91 23.12 13.49
N ALA A 902 26.72 23.74 13.62
CA ALA A 902 25.60 23.48 12.73
C ALA A 902 25.93 23.87 11.27
N ASP A 903 26.51 25.05 11.08
CA ASP A 903 26.91 25.55 9.75
C ASP A 903 27.97 24.67 9.10
N GLY A 904 28.93 24.16 9.86
CA GLY A 904 29.95 23.25 9.34
C GLY A 904 29.39 21.87 8.93
N ARG A 905 28.39 21.36 9.67
CA ARG A 905 27.66 20.14 9.28
C ARG A 905 26.86 20.33 8.01
N ASP A 906 26.16 21.46 7.84
CA ASP A 906 25.38 21.76 6.64
C ASP A 906 26.30 21.95 5.42
N GLN A 907 27.45 22.64 5.58
CA GLN A 907 28.47 22.76 4.54
C GLN A 907 29.04 21.39 4.13
N ALA A 908 29.36 20.53 5.09
CA ALA A 908 29.86 19.18 4.84
C ALA A 908 28.81 18.32 4.10
N TYR A 909 27.56 18.42 4.50
CA TYR A 909 26.43 17.74 3.85
C TYR A 909 26.28 18.17 2.40
N ASP A 910 26.28 19.49 2.13
CA ASP A 910 26.16 20.03 0.77
C ASP A 910 27.35 19.66 -0.12
N ALA A 911 28.56 19.67 0.45
CA ALA A 911 29.79 19.31 -0.27
C ALA A 911 29.81 17.83 -0.66
N VAL A 912 29.37 16.93 0.22
CA VAL A 912 29.25 15.49 -0.09
C VAL A 912 28.27 15.28 -1.25
N LEU A 913 27.08 15.86 -1.19
CA LEU A 913 26.10 15.68 -2.25
C LEU A 913 26.57 16.28 -3.59
N ALA A 914 27.25 17.43 -3.55
CA ALA A 914 27.82 18.05 -4.75
C ALA A 914 28.95 17.19 -5.36
N SER A 915 29.77 16.52 -4.53
CA SER A 915 30.84 15.63 -5.04
C SER A 915 30.24 14.43 -5.78
N PHE A 916 29.18 13.81 -5.23
CA PHE A 916 28.47 12.69 -5.88
C PHE A 916 27.78 13.12 -7.18
N VAL A 917 27.11 14.29 -7.20
CA VAL A 917 26.52 14.84 -8.43
C VAL A 917 27.58 15.04 -9.51
N THR A 918 28.79 15.48 -9.13
CA THR A 918 29.90 15.70 -10.08
C THR A 918 30.49 14.38 -10.55
N GLU A 919 30.71 13.43 -9.67
CA GLU A 919 31.32 12.13 -9.96
C GLU A 919 30.43 11.26 -10.84
N TYR A 920 29.14 11.24 -10.56
CA TYR A 920 28.15 10.44 -11.30
C TYR A 920 27.45 11.18 -12.44
N GLY A 921 27.86 12.42 -12.73
CA GLY A 921 27.44 13.16 -13.92
C GLY A 921 26.02 13.71 -13.89
N GLY A 922 25.43 13.91 -12.71
CA GLY A 922 24.13 14.57 -12.60
C GLY A 922 23.37 14.33 -11.30
N GLU A 923 22.23 15.04 -11.15
CA GLU A 923 21.37 14.97 -9.96
C GLU A 923 20.55 13.66 -9.85
N HIS A 924 20.66 12.74 -10.79
CA HIS A 924 20.00 11.44 -10.73
C HIS A 924 20.45 10.56 -9.56
N VAL A 925 21.59 10.90 -8.95
CA VAL A 925 22.11 10.25 -7.74
C VAL A 925 21.46 10.79 -6.46
N LEU A 926 20.64 11.85 -6.52
CA LEU A 926 19.97 12.44 -5.38
C LEU A 926 18.52 11.98 -5.28
N ALA A 927 18.05 11.62 -4.08
CA ALA A 927 16.65 11.32 -3.81
C ALA A 927 15.76 12.56 -3.92
N THR A 928 16.32 13.74 -3.68
CA THR A 928 15.65 15.04 -3.84
C THR A 928 16.45 15.92 -4.79
N PRO A 929 16.00 16.08 -6.05
CA PRO A 929 16.71 16.93 -7.01
C PRO A 929 16.79 18.37 -6.50
N ARG A 930 17.96 19.00 -6.64
CA ARG A 930 18.23 20.39 -6.23
C ARG A 930 18.05 21.40 -7.35
N ASN A 931 17.88 20.92 -8.59
CA ASN A 931 17.69 21.77 -9.75
C ASN A 931 16.42 22.61 -9.61
N LYS A 932 16.51 23.91 -9.86
CA LYS A 932 15.37 24.85 -9.79
C LYS A 932 14.19 24.44 -10.70
N MET A 933 14.45 23.79 -11.83
CA MET A 933 13.43 23.29 -12.73
C MET A 933 12.57 22.19 -12.11
N SER A 934 13.16 21.33 -11.30
CA SER A 934 12.44 20.26 -10.59
C SER A 934 11.39 20.79 -9.61
N TRP A 935 11.59 21.99 -9.10
CA TRP A 935 10.66 22.69 -8.20
C TRP A 935 9.76 23.70 -8.92
N LEU A 936 10.28 24.36 -9.93
CA LEU A 936 9.56 25.39 -10.68
C LEU A 936 8.39 24.78 -11.46
N LEU A 937 8.59 23.67 -12.14
CA LEU A 937 7.59 23.06 -13.01
C LEU A 937 6.36 22.55 -12.22
N PRO A 938 6.50 21.78 -11.11
CA PRO A 938 5.38 21.41 -10.25
C PRO A 938 4.67 22.62 -9.64
N THR A 939 5.44 23.63 -9.22
CA THR A 939 4.90 24.86 -8.62
C THR A 939 4.09 25.65 -9.65
N VAL A 940 4.61 25.83 -10.86
CA VAL A 940 3.90 26.51 -11.95
C VAL A 940 2.65 25.73 -12.36
N ALA A 941 2.72 24.40 -12.45
CA ALA A 941 1.57 23.55 -12.74
C ALA A 941 0.51 23.63 -11.63
N ALA A 942 0.91 23.61 -10.36
CA ALA A 942 0.01 23.75 -9.22
C ALA A 942 -0.63 25.14 -9.16
N VAL A 943 0.15 26.21 -9.30
CA VAL A 943 -0.33 27.60 -9.30
C VAL A 943 -1.18 27.88 -10.54
N GLY A 944 -0.74 27.42 -11.72
CA GLY A 944 -1.50 27.55 -12.97
C GLY A 944 -2.81 26.76 -12.92
N GLY A 945 -2.78 25.53 -12.42
CA GLY A 945 -3.98 24.72 -12.18
C GLY A 945 -4.93 25.39 -11.19
N LEU A 946 -4.42 25.88 -10.06
CA LEU A 946 -5.22 26.63 -9.08
C LEU A 946 -5.80 27.92 -9.71
N GLY A 947 -5.01 28.66 -10.49
CA GLY A 947 -5.45 29.83 -11.23
C GLY A 947 -6.58 29.52 -12.21
N LEU A 948 -6.44 28.45 -13.00
CA LEU A 948 -7.49 27.97 -13.90
C LEU A 948 -8.77 27.58 -13.14
N LEU A 949 -8.63 26.92 -12.00
CA LEU A 949 -9.75 26.54 -11.14
C LEU A 949 -10.45 27.75 -10.53
N ILE A 950 -9.70 28.78 -10.11
CA ILE A 950 -10.26 30.05 -9.62
C ILE A 950 -11.00 30.78 -10.77
N VAL A 951 -10.43 30.84 -11.96
CA VAL A 951 -11.06 31.44 -13.14
C VAL A 951 -12.31 30.66 -13.54
N ALA A 952 -12.28 29.37 -13.57
CA ALA A 952 -13.44 28.51 -13.81
C ALA A 952 -14.50 28.72 -12.73
N GLY A 953 -14.13 28.73 -11.45
CA GLY A 953 -15.02 29.01 -10.33
C GLY A 953 -15.66 30.40 -10.41
N ARG A 954 -14.88 31.44 -10.72
CA ARG A 954 -15.42 32.82 -10.95
C ARG A 954 -16.32 32.88 -12.15
N ARG A 955 -16.02 32.20 -13.26
CA ARG A 955 -16.91 32.12 -14.44
C ARG A 955 -18.20 31.36 -14.13
N TRP A 956 -18.16 30.35 -13.28
CA TRP A 956 -19.36 29.62 -12.86
C TRP A 956 -20.22 30.42 -11.90
N ILE A 957 -19.65 31.25 -11.04
CA ILE A 957 -20.37 32.14 -10.12
C ILE A 957 -20.84 33.44 -10.86
N GLY A 958 -20.03 33.99 -11.76
CA GLY A 958 -20.32 35.27 -12.48
C GLY A 958 -21.40 35.19 -13.57
N ARG A 959 -21.72 34.01 -14.11
CA ARG A 959 -22.78 33.81 -15.09
C ARG A 959 -24.21 33.83 -14.51
N GLY A 960 -24.35 33.98 -13.19
CA GLY A 960 -25.60 33.92 -12.45
C GLY A 960 -26.45 35.17 -12.38
N LYS A 961 -26.15 36.20 -13.12
CA LYS A 961 -26.96 37.43 -13.11
C LYS A 961 -28.03 37.57 -14.21
N ALA A 962 -28.38 36.49 -14.90
CA ALA A 962 -29.43 36.56 -15.94
C ALA A 962 -30.45 35.41 -15.81
N THR A 963 -31.71 35.81 -15.64
CA THR A 963 -32.98 35.08 -15.81
C THR A 963 -33.37 34.03 -14.73
N THR A 964 -34.19 34.49 -13.79
CA THR A 964 -35.20 33.72 -13.07
C THR A 964 -36.29 33.25 -14.01
N VAL A 965 -36.33 31.95 -14.31
CA VAL A 965 -37.54 31.30 -14.85
C VAL A 965 -37.86 30.14 -13.92
N ALA A 966 -39.02 30.17 -13.29
CA ALA A 966 -39.55 29.11 -12.46
C ALA A 966 -39.73 27.84 -13.30
N ALA A 967 -39.09 26.74 -12.90
CA ALA A 967 -39.25 25.43 -13.51
C ALA A 967 -39.99 24.52 -12.51
N THR A 968 -41.05 23.91 -12.96
CA THR A 968 -41.81 22.85 -12.33
C THR A 968 -40.96 21.59 -12.19
N PRO A 969 -40.96 20.90 -11.07
CA PRO A 969 -40.14 19.68 -10.90
C PRO A 969 -40.79 18.49 -11.62
N PRO A 970 -39.98 17.57 -12.18
CA PRO A 970 -40.51 16.33 -12.76
C PRO A 970 -40.90 15.35 -11.67
N ALA A 971 -42.06 14.76 -11.82
CA ALA A 971 -42.60 13.71 -10.97
C ALA A 971 -41.85 12.39 -11.20
N SER A 972 -41.07 11.96 -10.23
CA SER A 972 -40.71 10.54 -10.01
C SER A 972 -39.95 10.37 -8.68
N THR A 973 -40.39 9.46 -7.86
CA THR A 973 -39.84 9.00 -6.55
C THR A 973 -40.10 9.96 -5.38
N VAL A 974 -41.34 10.34 -5.17
CA VAL A 974 -41.73 11.40 -4.21
C VAL A 974 -41.59 10.97 -2.75
N GLU A 975 -41.60 9.67 -2.43
CA GLU A 975 -41.58 9.24 -1.02
C GLU A 975 -40.20 9.21 -0.35
N ASP A 976 -39.15 8.85 -1.08
CA ASP A 976 -37.80 8.80 -0.50
C ASP A 976 -37.13 10.18 -0.39
N ASP A 977 -37.43 11.06 -1.33
CA ASP A 977 -36.89 12.44 -1.33
C ASP A 977 -37.62 13.32 -0.30
N GLN A 978 -38.92 13.15 -0.12
CA GLN A 978 -39.70 13.84 0.93
C GLN A 978 -39.27 13.41 2.34
N TYR A 979 -38.87 12.13 2.52
CA TYR A 979 -38.36 11.68 3.80
C TYR A 979 -36.94 12.17 4.10
N ALA A 980 -36.12 12.31 3.07
CA ALA A 980 -34.79 12.89 3.18
C ALA A 980 -34.84 14.39 3.49
N GLU A 981 -35.73 15.11 2.79
CA GLU A 981 -35.95 16.54 3.00
C GLU A 981 -36.63 16.81 4.36
N LYS A 982 -37.59 16.00 4.77
CA LYS A 982 -38.19 16.06 6.12
C LYS A 982 -37.22 15.67 7.25
N LEU A 983 -36.29 14.79 7.00
CA LEU A 983 -35.23 14.45 7.97
C LEU A 983 -34.20 15.58 8.06
N ASP A 984 -33.80 16.14 6.91
CA ASP A 984 -32.89 17.28 6.87
C ASP A 984 -33.55 18.56 7.42
N ASP A 985 -34.86 18.76 7.17
CA ASP A 985 -35.65 19.84 7.76
C ASP A 985 -35.91 19.61 9.26
N ALA A 986 -36.22 18.41 9.70
CA ALA A 986 -36.36 18.07 11.12
C ALA A 986 -35.04 18.16 11.89
N LEU A 987 -33.90 17.89 11.24
CA LEU A 987 -32.58 18.16 11.79
C LEU A 987 -32.24 19.66 11.77
N ALA A 988 -32.96 20.45 10.96
CA ALA A 988 -32.81 21.89 10.85
C ALA A 988 -33.67 22.67 11.84
N ASP A 989 -34.82 22.12 12.25
CA ASP A 989 -35.78 22.76 13.17
C ASP A 989 -35.46 22.48 14.66
N GLU A 990 -34.45 21.64 14.96
CA GLU A 990 -34.02 21.33 16.33
C GLU A 990 -32.87 22.23 16.89
N ASP A 991 -32.44 23.23 16.11
CA ASP A 991 -31.58 24.31 16.56
C ASP A 991 -32.45 25.57 16.76
#